data_5d64c88735fd53c7821cf2a60b9aae3d
#
_entry.id   5d64c88735fd53c7821cf2a60b9aae3d
#
_cell.length_a   1.000
_cell.length_b   1.000
_cell.length_c   1.000
_cell.angle_alpha   90.00
_cell.angle_beta   90.00
_cell.angle_gamma   90.00
#
_symmetry.space_group_name_H-M   'P 1'
#
loop_
_entity.id
_entity.type
_entity.pdbx_description
1 polymer ?
#
loop_
_entity_poly.entity_id
_entity_poly.type
_entity_poly.pdbx_seq_one_letter_code
_entity_poly.pdbx_strand_id
1 'polypeptide(L)'
;MKPLKYIRILFLLLILARCVCVEAQHYVPINGEIDSVLVLPKLSGDSVYWVNESLTVQDGGTLRVESGVKMYFGQSAYLRVDGGNLLLDGQSNDSIYLLCYEFSHDWAGIQLKNITEEDTVRISHVEVVGALTALNASTSNNVIVSHCSFNNYYAGKGIELIDCNNFLIDSCLFFQCVSGIELKARATDSEDNIFSHNIFDQGQINIEISNVEYGFKCNRNHITANCFQGAATAISFESVGGISDKDATNYIEDNLISSDLPEGGSGYSSYGLKAAMDSVVIRNNVFWSNDEAVRMMRVCHLDFVHNTFFDNELTISNLMAAGAMRFVGNTISEAKKRIVSFPSNNSQMNGNNFLHYKKDAILFANVTSDDIDMHGNYWDAETTNEIESIILDWHDTPSLGEIIYENYLTECDTTVPIAPPFNVKKQFVNNRWLISWDENKERDIDHYVLFYGDFNYYKFAHHIDGITGNSFILTPQQSDNVAVIACDRAYNPNVYASVGQSAYAFASLYPYAGADASLCASQSSYPINDANIPYIYGNFVWESSGSGMFSDSIALNTVYYPSEADFNTGEVTLTLRVTSNGTTKTDALTLTLYKALNVFAGENGYSGINRPLSLDQAEAHNYDSLRWVTMGDGHFEDSLALHTHYFPGEMDIEQGFVELMLEAWSFCGHSSDTVRFELFKDYALEGHTWLGGELRPHTQVVATALGDDNPFVSGFYRTTSNDEGFFRFDALLPDTYILYAFPDTLDTEAGGCYYLGDLQWNESNMIEVDGDIYDVDLDLPQIEPGFHTGNGLIGGVFDYPEWSFKASDFYCQSWLREDSDATYCTDGLSNVGVLLLNAGKQRILGFALTNPNGCFHFTNLPFGTYHVMADLPRYGRGLCEEITLSPEQSLANDLHLFINQEGRVNIRRQNDAQLPLDLQVYPNPAKEMIVVRGLSGDTSFYITVLNSLSMTVLPETRVSSNLLGEFSISVDKLPSGIYFIQVKDATGTMMAKFIKQ
;
A
#
# COMPACT_ATOMS: atom_id res chain seq x y z
N MET A 1 -25.20 -19.77 5.33
CA MET A 1 -26.56 -19.56 5.92
C MET A 1 -27.72 -20.36 5.31
N LYS A 2 -27.63 -20.98 4.12
CA LYS A 2 -28.72 -21.85 3.61
C LYS A 2 -28.90 -23.21 4.32
N PRO A 3 -27.90 -23.92 4.88
CA PRO A 3 -28.15 -25.19 5.60
C PRO A 3 -28.89 -25.02 6.93
N LEU A 4 -28.74 -23.89 7.63
CA LEU A 4 -29.51 -23.64 8.87
C LEU A 4 -31.03 -23.66 8.66
N LYS A 5 -31.49 -23.20 7.49
CA LYS A 5 -32.93 -23.25 7.14
C LYS A 5 -33.47 -24.69 7.05
N TYR A 6 -32.66 -25.62 6.56
CA TYR A 6 -33.07 -27.03 6.40
C TYR A 6 -33.03 -27.79 7.74
N ILE A 7 -32.06 -27.51 8.60
CA ILE A 7 -31.98 -28.10 9.95
C ILE A 7 -33.08 -27.56 10.84
N ARG A 8 -33.36 -26.23 10.76
CA ARG A 8 -34.50 -25.60 11.45
C ARG A 8 -35.85 -26.16 10.97
N ILE A 9 -36.02 -26.39 9.68
CA ILE A 9 -37.21 -27.02 9.10
C ILE A 9 -37.29 -28.50 9.49
N LEU A 10 -36.20 -29.23 9.58
CA LEU A 10 -36.14 -30.62 10.00
C LEU A 10 -36.47 -30.78 11.50
N PHE A 11 -36.00 -29.84 12.34
CA PHE A 11 -36.35 -29.77 13.75
C PHE A 11 -37.82 -29.40 13.96
N LEU A 12 -38.33 -28.44 13.20
CA LEU A 12 -39.76 -28.09 13.16
C LEU A 12 -40.63 -29.27 12.67
N LEU A 13 -40.15 -29.99 11.63
CA LEU A 13 -40.81 -31.20 11.11
C LEU A 13 -40.71 -32.37 12.07
N LEU A 14 -39.64 -32.52 12.85
CA LEU A 14 -39.51 -33.56 13.90
C LEU A 14 -40.41 -33.25 15.10
N ILE A 15 -40.57 -31.99 15.47
CA ILE A 15 -41.55 -31.57 16.51
C ILE A 15 -42.97 -31.72 15.98
N LEU A 16 -43.26 -31.30 14.74
CA LEU A 16 -44.54 -31.56 14.07
C LEU A 16 -44.83 -33.04 13.85
N ALA A 17 -43.83 -33.85 13.48
CA ALA A 17 -44.00 -35.31 13.36
C ALA A 17 -44.23 -36.01 14.67
N ARG A 18 -43.67 -35.51 15.80
CA ARG A 18 -44.02 -35.98 17.14
C ARG A 18 -45.43 -35.64 17.59
N CYS A 19 -46.00 -34.57 17.04
CA CYS A 19 -47.36 -34.15 17.32
C CYS A 19 -48.45 -34.79 16.42
N VAL A 20 -48.08 -35.46 15.31
CA VAL A 20 -49.06 -36.05 14.37
C VAL A 20 -49.28 -37.57 14.57
N CYS A 21 -48.50 -38.26 15.43
CA CYS A 21 -48.85 -39.60 15.82
C CYS A 21 -49.82 -39.56 17.03
N VAL A 22 -51.11 -39.28 16.75
CA VAL A 22 -52.18 -39.49 17.75
C VAL A 22 -52.42 -40.99 17.85
N GLU A 23 -51.54 -41.71 18.55
CA GLU A 23 -51.94 -42.91 19.28
C GLU A 23 -52.70 -42.41 20.51
N ALA A 24 -53.73 -43.12 20.91
CA ALA A 24 -54.67 -42.69 21.98
C ALA A 24 -53.90 -42.53 23.32
N GLN A 25 -53.37 -41.28 23.59
CA GLN A 25 -52.75 -40.97 24.88
C GLN A 25 -53.77 -41.13 26.00
N HIS A 26 -53.36 -41.80 27.05
CA HIS A 26 -54.16 -41.98 28.27
C HIS A 26 -53.90 -40.78 29.19
N TYR A 27 -54.86 -39.86 29.33
CA TYR A 27 -54.76 -38.71 30.21
C TYR A 27 -55.13 -39.06 31.66
N VAL A 28 -54.19 -38.79 32.57
CA VAL A 28 -54.40 -38.90 34.03
C VAL A 28 -54.71 -37.51 34.57
N PRO A 29 -55.96 -37.17 34.86
CA PRO A 29 -56.31 -35.81 35.32
C PRO A 29 -55.74 -35.53 36.71
N ILE A 30 -55.15 -34.30 36.84
CA ILE A 30 -54.64 -33.84 38.13
C ILE A 30 -55.00 -32.33 38.25
N ASN A 31 -55.80 -31.98 39.24
CA ASN A 31 -56.23 -30.60 39.49
C ASN A 31 -56.45 -30.42 41.00
N GLY A 32 -56.51 -29.16 41.43
CA GLY A 32 -56.85 -28.80 42.81
C GLY A 32 -55.68 -28.34 43.66
N GLU A 33 -55.86 -28.34 44.96
CA GLU A 33 -54.94 -27.82 45.95
C GLU A 33 -54.06 -28.93 46.58
N ILE A 34 -52.82 -28.61 46.83
CA ILE A 34 -51.82 -29.48 47.44
C ILE A 34 -51.36 -28.81 48.74
N ASP A 35 -51.81 -29.33 49.86
CA ASP A 35 -51.54 -28.94 51.27
C ASP A 35 -50.56 -29.87 52.00
N SER A 36 -50.13 -30.92 51.30
CA SER A 36 -49.24 -31.96 51.79
C SER A 36 -48.23 -32.36 50.72
N VAL A 37 -47.47 -33.44 50.89
CA VAL A 37 -46.48 -33.87 49.90
C VAL A 37 -47.15 -34.72 48.82
N LEU A 38 -47.16 -34.18 47.58
CA LEU A 38 -47.54 -34.91 46.37
C LEU A 38 -46.33 -35.19 45.49
N VAL A 39 -46.10 -36.46 45.15
CA VAL A 39 -45.07 -36.91 44.24
C VAL A 39 -45.72 -37.41 42.95
N LEU A 40 -45.30 -36.88 41.80
CA LEU A 40 -45.72 -37.31 40.47
C LEU A 40 -44.65 -38.17 39.83
N PRO A 41 -44.78 -39.50 39.84
CA PRO A 41 -43.84 -40.39 39.19
C PRO A 41 -44.04 -40.41 37.68
N LYS A 42 -43.03 -40.82 36.92
CA LYS A 42 -43.12 -41.07 35.47
C LYS A 42 -44.14 -42.22 35.22
N LEU A 43 -45.13 -41.90 34.40
CA LEU A 43 -46.17 -42.87 34.03
C LEU A 43 -45.63 -43.87 33.00
N SER A 44 -46.20 -45.10 33.04
CA SER A 44 -45.84 -46.13 32.07
C SER A 44 -46.57 -45.98 30.73
N GLY A 45 -45.93 -46.37 29.62
CA GLY A 45 -46.47 -46.27 28.26
C GLY A 45 -46.71 -44.83 27.83
N ASP A 46 -47.80 -44.58 27.07
CA ASP A 46 -48.16 -43.28 26.54
C ASP A 46 -49.06 -42.46 27.49
N SER A 47 -49.07 -42.81 28.77
CA SER A 47 -49.81 -42.09 29.78
C SER A 47 -49.17 -40.77 30.16
N VAL A 48 -49.95 -39.69 30.28
CA VAL A 48 -49.50 -38.33 30.60
C VAL A 48 -50.41 -37.69 31.63
N TYR A 49 -49.88 -36.79 32.44
CA TYR A 49 -50.73 -36.04 33.36
C TYR A 49 -51.47 -34.93 32.58
N TRP A 50 -52.73 -34.68 33.05
CA TRP A 50 -53.59 -33.66 32.45
C TRP A 50 -54.06 -32.67 33.49
N VAL A 51 -53.70 -31.39 33.33
CA VAL A 51 -54.13 -30.27 34.15
C VAL A 51 -55.14 -29.45 33.36
N ASN A 52 -56.44 -29.63 33.60
CA ASN A 52 -57.50 -28.97 32.84
C ASN A 52 -57.81 -27.54 33.34
N GLU A 53 -57.71 -27.32 34.65
CA GLU A 53 -58.06 -26.03 35.27
C GLU A 53 -56.83 -25.48 35.98
N SER A 54 -56.43 -26.00 37.14
CA SER A 54 -55.28 -25.57 37.91
C SER A 54 -54.78 -26.60 38.86
N LEU A 55 -53.47 -26.54 39.14
CA LEU A 55 -52.79 -27.27 40.20
C LEU A 55 -52.09 -26.23 41.08
N THR A 56 -52.53 -26.14 42.36
CA THR A 56 -52.03 -25.16 43.31
C THR A 56 -51.39 -25.80 44.53
N VAL A 57 -50.12 -25.51 44.79
CA VAL A 57 -49.40 -25.82 46.01
C VAL A 57 -49.65 -24.70 46.99
N GLN A 58 -50.20 -25.02 48.13
CA GLN A 58 -50.48 -24.09 49.23
C GLN A 58 -49.31 -24.04 50.21
N ASP A 59 -49.29 -23.02 51.07
CA ASP A 59 -48.32 -22.90 52.15
C ASP A 59 -48.15 -24.22 52.93
N GLY A 60 -46.90 -24.69 53.13
CA GLY A 60 -46.56 -25.95 53.73
C GLY A 60 -46.75 -27.19 52.82
N GLY A 61 -47.42 -27.07 51.67
CA GLY A 61 -47.52 -28.17 50.70
C GLY A 61 -46.21 -28.36 49.90
N THR A 62 -46.07 -29.54 49.31
CA THR A 62 -44.89 -29.85 48.44
C THR A 62 -45.36 -30.62 47.21
N LEU A 63 -45.04 -30.10 46.03
CA LEU A 63 -45.17 -30.86 44.78
C LEU A 63 -43.75 -31.26 44.29
N ARG A 64 -43.58 -32.55 44.11
CA ARG A 64 -42.40 -33.13 43.51
C ARG A 64 -42.76 -33.87 42.22
N VAL A 65 -42.07 -33.54 41.15
CA VAL A 65 -42.23 -34.16 39.82
C VAL A 65 -40.92 -34.89 39.47
N GLU A 66 -41.04 -36.17 39.17
CA GLU A 66 -39.89 -37.01 38.80
C GLU A 66 -39.49 -36.78 37.35
N SER A 67 -38.23 -37.16 37.02
CA SER A 67 -37.71 -37.03 35.66
C SER A 67 -38.55 -37.80 34.63
N GLY A 68 -38.63 -37.30 33.39
CA GLY A 68 -39.37 -37.90 32.29
C GLY A 68 -40.87 -37.78 32.35
N VAL A 69 -41.43 -37.09 33.36
CA VAL A 69 -42.88 -36.82 33.47
C VAL A 69 -43.31 -35.85 32.36
N LYS A 70 -44.46 -36.18 31.75
CA LYS A 70 -45.14 -35.27 30.77
C LYS A 70 -46.43 -34.80 31.37
N MET A 71 -46.66 -33.47 31.38
CA MET A 71 -47.87 -32.83 31.84
C MET A 71 -48.41 -31.94 30.71
N TYR A 72 -49.68 -32.10 30.36
CA TYR A 72 -50.40 -31.27 29.44
C TYR A 72 -51.33 -30.32 30.19
N PHE A 73 -51.39 -29.06 29.77
CA PHE A 73 -52.18 -28.04 30.38
C PHE A 73 -53.25 -27.56 29.39
N GLY A 74 -54.50 -27.46 29.88
CA GLY A 74 -55.60 -26.94 29.15
C GLY A 74 -55.56 -25.41 29.03
N GLN A 75 -56.50 -24.85 28.29
CA GLN A 75 -56.65 -23.40 28.10
C GLN A 75 -56.75 -22.70 29.45
N SER A 76 -55.92 -21.64 29.65
CA SER A 76 -55.87 -20.88 30.92
C SER A 76 -55.51 -21.67 32.18
N ALA A 77 -55.18 -22.96 32.06
CA ALA A 77 -54.68 -23.76 33.19
C ALA A 77 -53.32 -23.27 33.65
N TYR A 78 -52.97 -23.51 34.90
CA TYR A 78 -51.72 -23.11 35.50
C TYR A 78 -51.23 -24.08 36.54
N LEU A 79 -49.89 -24.04 36.80
CA LEU A 79 -49.29 -24.61 37.99
C LEU A 79 -48.92 -23.47 38.93
N ARG A 80 -49.56 -23.33 40.07
CA ARG A 80 -49.31 -22.25 41.04
C ARG A 80 -48.68 -22.81 42.32
N VAL A 81 -47.73 -22.03 42.86
CA VAL A 81 -47.17 -22.24 44.22
C VAL A 81 -47.39 -20.91 44.96
N ASP A 82 -48.14 -20.94 46.02
CA ASP A 82 -48.46 -19.77 46.86
C ASP A 82 -48.02 -20.05 48.32
N GLY A 83 -46.75 -19.78 48.56
CA GLY A 83 -46.03 -20.39 49.71
C GLY A 83 -45.90 -21.91 49.56
N GLY A 84 -44.82 -22.52 49.99
CA GLY A 84 -44.60 -23.99 49.90
C GLY A 84 -43.56 -24.40 48.87
N ASN A 85 -43.42 -25.68 48.58
CA ASN A 85 -42.27 -26.23 47.87
C ASN A 85 -42.64 -26.76 46.48
N LEU A 86 -41.77 -26.49 45.51
CA LEU A 86 -41.84 -27.03 44.14
C LEU A 86 -40.52 -27.66 43.75
N LEU A 87 -40.53 -28.98 43.53
CA LEU A 87 -39.34 -29.69 43.07
C LEU A 87 -39.61 -30.33 41.70
N LEU A 88 -39.22 -29.66 40.64
CA LEU A 88 -39.18 -30.19 39.27
C LEU A 88 -37.75 -30.61 38.95
N ASP A 89 -37.43 -31.86 39.28
CA ASP A 89 -36.06 -32.40 39.20
C ASP A 89 -35.93 -33.33 37.98
N GLY A 90 -35.93 -32.78 36.76
CA GLY A 90 -35.58 -33.50 35.54
C GLY A 90 -34.11 -33.88 35.49
N GLN A 91 -33.69 -34.66 34.49
CA GLN A 91 -32.31 -35.04 34.23
C GLN A 91 -31.97 -34.70 32.76
N SER A 92 -30.67 -34.53 32.46
CA SER A 92 -30.19 -34.14 31.11
C SER A 92 -30.61 -35.09 29.98
N ASN A 93 -30.85 -36.37 30.30
CA ASN A 93 -31.31 -37.40 29.36
C ASN A 93 -32.79 -37.79 29.55
N ASP A 94 -33.51 -37.21 30.50
CA ASP A 94 -34.89 -37.53 30.81
C ASP A 94 -35.58 -36.27 31.41
N SER A 95 -35.83 -35.26 30.61
CA SER A 95 -36.44 -33.99 31.03
C SER A 95 -37.90 -34.14 31.46
N ILE A 96 -38.39 -33.21 32.28
CA ILE A 96 -39.81 -33.02 32.55
C ILE A 96 -40.38 -32.13 31.44
N TYR A 97 -41.59 -32.46 30.93
CA TYR A 97 -42.24 -31.73 29.86
C TYR A 97 -43.54 -31.10 30.34
N LEU A 98 -43.65 -29.79 30.28
CA LEU A 98 -44.86 -29.01 30.55
C LEU A 98 -45.39 -28.40 29.25
N LEU A 99 -46.46 -28.95 28.71
CA LEU A 99 -46.86 -28.72 27.34
C LEU A 99 -48.29 -28.15 27.27
N CYS A 100 -48.58 -27.24 26.31
CA CYS A 100 -49.94 -26.87 25.96
C CYS A 100 -50.65 -28.05 25.29
N TYR A 101 -51.97 -28.21 25.54
CA TYR A 101 -52.75 -29.31 24.98
C TYR A 101 -53.02 -29.18 23.48
N GLU A 102 -53.38 -28.04 23.02
CA GLU A 102 -53.53 -27.74 21.61
C GLU A 102 -52.57 -26.56 21.27
N PHE A 103 -52.24 -26.34 20.03
CA PHE A 103 -51.32 -25.28 19.64
C PHE A 103 -51.86 -23.85 19.91
N SER A 104 -52.69 -23.69 20.93
CA SER A 104 -53.42 -22.46 21.23
C SER A 104 -52.64 -21.43 22.05
N HIS A 105 -51.41 -21.76 22.54
CA HIS A 105 -50.59 -20.88 23.40
C HIS A 105 -51.31 -20.28 24.61
N ASP A 106 -52.25 -21.00 25.20
CA ASP A 106 -53.25 -20.39 26.12
C ASP A 106 -53.09 -20.83 27.57
N TRP A 107 -52.16 -21.70 27.93
CA TRP A 107 -51.99 -22.01 29.35
C TRP A 107 -51.16 -20.92 30.06
N ALA A 108 -51.47 -20.66 31.33
CA ALA A 108 -50.92 -19.51 32.03
C ALA A 108 -49.53 -19.73 32.66
N GLY A 109 -48.91 -20.92 32.44
CA GLY A 109 -47.56 -21.21 32.90
C GLY A 109 -47.48 -21.58 34.39
N ILE A 110 -46.24 -21.56 34.88
CA ILE A 110 -45.89 -21.75 36.30
C ILE A 110 -46.05 -20.39 36.99
N GLN A 111 -46.75 -20.31 38.09
CA GLN A 111 -46.94 -19.10 38.89
C GLN A 111 -46.39 -19.30 40.30
N LEU A 112 -45.37 -18.48 40.68
CA LEU A 112 -44.79 -18.48 42.01
C LEU A 112 -45.25 -17.20 42.74
N LYS A 113 -45.80 -17.36 43.94
CA LYS A 113 -46.22 -16.23 44.78
C LYS A 113 -45.78 -16.48 46.23
N ASN A 114 -45.37 -15.39 46.87
CA ASN A 114 -45.03 -15.37 48.27
C ASN A 114 -44.06 -16.46 48.72
N ILE A 115 -43.10 -16.81 47.83
CA ILE A 115 -42.00 -17.77 48.13
C ILE A 115 -41.04 -17.10 49.09
N THR A 116 -40.76 -17.69 50.22
CA THR A 116 -39.90 -17.19 51.26
C THR A 116 -38.58 -17.97 51.37
N GLU A 117 -37.76 -17.63 52.33
CA GLU A 117 -36.51 -18.33 52.57
C GLU A 117 -36.73 -19.74 53.15
N GLU A 118 -37.93 -20.03 53.74
CA GLU A 118 -38.28 -21.29 54.26
C GLU A 118 -38.78 -22.28 53.19
N ASP A 119 -39.16 -21.77 52.02
CA ASP A 119 -39.66 -22.54 50.89
C ASP A 119 -38.52 -23.05 50.00
N THR A 120 -38.70 -24.20 49.40
CA THR A 120 -37.76 -24.72 48.42
C THR A 120 -38.40 -24.78 47.03
N VAL A 121 -37.98 -23.92 46.13
CA VAL A 121 -38.38 -23.97 44.74
C VAL A 121 -37.20 -24.20 43.86
N ARG A 122 -37.20 -25.39 43.20
CA ARG A 122 -36.15 -25.80 42.25
C ARG A 122 -36.80 -26.36 40.97
N ILE A 123 -36.44 -25.79 39.83
CA ILE A 123 -36.89 -26.16 38.50
C ILE A 123 -35.68 -26.47 37.64
N SER A 124 -35.47 -27.77 37.39
CA SER A 124 -34.24 -28.21 36.68
C SER A 124 -34.55 -29.22 35.59
N HIS A 125 -33.93 -29.05 34.40
CA HIS A 125 -34.17 -29.90 33.23
C HIS A 125 -35.63 -30.00 32.83
N VAL A 126 -36.31 -28.88 32.74
CA VAL A 126 -37.74 -28.77 32.38
C VAL A 126 -37.89 -28.10 31.00
N GLU A 127 -38.70 -28.71 30.16
CA GLU A 127 -39.09 -28.13 28.88
C GLU A 127 -40.50 -27.56 28.99
N VAL A 128 -40.65 -26.23 28.83
CA VAL A 128 -41.91 -25.52 28.88
C VAL A 128 -42.28 -25.05 27.50
N VAL A 129 -43.45 -25.42 26.98
CA VAL A 129 -43.87 -25.11 25.62
C VAL A 129 -45.26 -24.51 25.57
N GLY A 130 -45.42 -23.40 24.85
CA GLY A 130 -46.71 -22.80 24.50
C GLY A 130 -47.43 -22.14 25.68
N ALA A 131 -46.75 -21.57 26.65
CA ALA A 131 -47.32 -20.78 27.73
C ALA A 131 -47.40 -19.30 27.40
N LEU A 132 -48.39 -18.60 27.95
CA LEU A 132 -48.44 -17.11 27.88
C LEU A 132 -47.26 -16.49 28.59
N THR A 133 -46.92 -17.00 29.76
CA THR A 133 -45.65 -16.73 30.47
C THR A 133 -45.20 -18.03 31.07
N ALA A 134 -44.07 -18.57 30.66
CA ALA A 134 -43.65 -19.92 31.09
C ALA A 134 -43.42 -20.00 32.61
N LEU A 135 -42.82 -18.95 33.20
CA LEU A 135 -42.69 -18.79 34.64
C LEU A 135 -43.00 -17.35 35.04
N ASN A 136 -44.00 -17.12 35.85
CA ASN A 136 -44.31 -15.81 36.46
C ASN A 136 -44.09 -15.89 37.97
N ALA A 137 -43.20 -15.08 38.51
CA ALA A 137 -42.97 -15.01 39.93
C ALA A 137 -43.24 -13.59 40.46
N SER A 138 -43.93 -13.51 41.63
CA SER A 138 -44.17 -12.24 42.29
C SER A 138 -43.95 -12.36 43.81
N THR A 139 -43.29 -11.36 44.41
CA THR A 139 -42.96 -11.34 45.85
C THR A 139 -42.30 -12.64 46.30
N SER A 140 -41.36 -13.14 45.54
CA SER A 140 -40.76 -14.49 45.73
C SER A 140 -39.23 -14.36 45.76
N ASN A 141 -38.60 -15.23 46.59
CA ASN A 141 -37.14 -15.17 46.80
C ASN A 141 -36.53 -16.57 46.74
N ASN A 142 -35.20 -16.65 46.53
CA ASN A 142 -34.40 -17.87 46.64
C ASN A 142 -34.83 -19.01 45.70
N VAL A 143 -35.20 -18.70 44.44
CA VAL A 143 -35.64 -19.68 43.45
C VAL A 143 -34.51 -20.05 42.50
N ILE A 144 -34.37 -21.36 42.24
CA ILE A 144 -33.37 -21.91 41.30
C ILE A 144 -34.08 -22.45 40.05
N VAL A 145 -33.76 -21.92 38.89
CA VAL A 145 -34.19 -22.40 37.57
C VAL A 145 -32.94 -22.72 36.74
N SER A 146 -32.74 -24.00 36.42
CA SER A 146 -31.50 -24.41 35.75
C SER A 146 -31.72 -25.46 34.66
N HIS A 147 -30.94 -25.40 33.59
CA HIS A 147 -30.96 -26.34 32.47
C HIS A 147 -32.37 -26.54 31.87
N CYS A 148 -33.18 -25.52 31.84
CA CYS A 148 -34.53 -25.53 31.32
C CYS A 148 -34.63 -25.00 29.91
N SER A 149 -35.68 -25.38 29.17
CA SER A 149 -36.00 -24.85 27.85
C SER A 149 -37.35 -24.18 27.84
N PHE A 150 -37.40 -22.94 27.39
CA PHE A 150 -38.61 -22.13 27.26
C PHE A 150 -38.87 -21.82 25.78
N ASN A 151 -39.95 -22.43 25.22
CA ASN A 151 -40.27 -22.27 23.80
C ASN A 151 -41.72 -21.75 23.66
N ASN A 152 -41.90 -20.51 23.31
CA ASN A 152 -43.19 -19.84 23.25
C ASN A 152 -43.58 -19.33 21.85
N TYR A 153 -42.94 -19.82 20.78
CA TYR A 153 -43.31 -19.58 19.37
C TYR A 153 -43.67 -18.12 19.04
N TYR A 154 -42.92 -17.14 19.56
CA TYR A 154 -43.12 -15.71 19.39
C TYR A 154 -44.44 -15.13 19.97
N ALA A 155 -45.18 -15.88 20.79
CA ALA A 155 -46.43 -15.44 21.34
C ALA A 155 -46.41 -15.20 22.86
N GLY A 156 -45.48 -15.84 23.59
CA GLY A 156 -45.41 -15.77 25.04
C GLY A 156 -44.06 -15.30 25.57
N LYS A 157 -44.05 -15.03 26.89
CA LYS A 157 -42.84 -14.67 27.64
C LYS A 157 -42.15 -15.93 28.18
N GLY A 158 -40.84 -15.88 28.37
CA GLY A 158 -40.12 -16.88 29.12
C GLY A 158 -40.35 -16.77 30.61
N ILE A 159 -39.65 -15.88 31.30
CA ILE A 159 -39.74 -15.68 32.75
C ILE A 159 -40.09 -14.23 33.05
N GLU A 160 -41.06 -13.99 33.91
CA GLU A 160 -41.41 -12.66 34.44
C GLU A 160 -41.27 -12.66 35.97
N LEU A 161 -40.41 -11.81 36.49
CA LEU A 161 -40.11 -11.63 37.92
C LEU A 161 -40.59 -10.24 38.35
N ILE A 162 -41.46 -10.17 39.35
CA ILE A 162 -41.98 -8.90 39.89
C ILE A 162 -41.72 -8.86 41.38
N ASP A 163 -40.95 -7.90 41.86
CA ASP A 163 -40.58 -7.78 43.27
C ASP A 163 -39.90 -9.05 43.85
N CYS A 164 -38.92 -9.57 43.11
CA CYS A 164 -38.22 -10.85 43.37
C CYS A 164 -36.74 -10.67 43.65
N ASN A 165 -36.20 -11.41 44.59
CA ASN A 165 -34.79 -11.36 44.96
C ASN A 165 -34.16 -12.78 45.00
N ASN A 166 -32.84 -12.80 44.80
CA ASN A 166 -32.03 -14.05 44.88
C ASN A 166 -32.51 -15.15 43.93
N PHE A 167 -32.99 -14.83 42.75
CA PHE A 167 -33.26 -15.81 41.71
C PHE A 167 -31.93 -16.20 41.02
N LEU A 168 -31.74 -17.49 40.85
CA LEU A 168 -30.69 -18.03 39.98
C LEU A 168 -31.35 -18.67 38.75
N ILE A 169 -31.17 -18.06 37.59
CA ILE A 169 -31.60 -18.60 36.29
C ILE A 169 -30.32 -18.94 35.51
N ASP A 170 -30.01 -20.23 35.45
CA ASP A 170 -28.71 -20.71 34.94
C ASP A 170 -28.87 -21.80 33.88
N SER A 171 -28.05 -21.73 32.83
CA SER A 171 -27.93 -22.74 31.77
C SER A 171 -29.27 -23.05 31.07
N CYS A 172 -30.15 -22.07 30.91
CA CYS A 172 -31.47 -22.21 30.29
C CYS A 172 -31.43 -21.77 28.81
N LEU A 173 -32.30 -22.36 28.00
CA LEU A 173 -32.55 -21.98 26.62
C LEU A 173 -33.91 -21.24 26.50
N PHE A 174 -33.84 -20.01 26.01
CA PHE A 174 -35.01 -19.20 25.65
C PHE A 174 -35.10 -19.16 24.12
N PHE A 175 -36.11 -19.83 23.56
CA PHE A 175 -36.28 -19.96 22.13
C PHE A 175 -37.58 -19.32 21.68
N GLN A 176 -37.49 -18.33 20.79
CA GLN A 176 -38.61 -17.62 20.19
C GLN A 176 -39.60 -17.04 21.23
N CYS A 177 -39.10 -16.55 22.36
CA CYS A 177 -39.91 -15.81 23.34
C CYS A 177 -40.06 -14.34 22.90
N VAL A 178 -41.25 -13.74 23.12
CA VAL A 178 -41.41 -12.27 22.95
C VAL A 178 -40.43 -11.55 23.88
N SER A 179 -40.43 -11.95 25.15
CA SER A 179 -39.43 -11.55 26.13
C SER A 179 -38.83 -12.82 26.80
N GLY A 180 -37.51 -12.89 26.90
CA GLY A 180 -36.82 -13.99 27.55
C GLY A 180 -36.97 -13.95 29.06
N ILE A 181 -36.38 -12.95 29.73
CA ILE A 181 -36.47 -12.67 31.15
C ILE A 181 -36.90 -11.22 31.36
N GLU A 182 -37.95 -10.98 32.10
CA GLU A 182 -38.37 -9.65 32.58
C GLU A 182 -38.22 -9.56 34.11
N LEU A 183 -37.45 -8.60 34.61
CA LEU A 183 -37.31 -8.30 36.04
C LEU A 183 -37.89 -6.90 36.32
N LYS A 184 -38.84 -6.83 37.23
CA LYS A 184 -39.57 -5.60 37.53
C LYS A 184 -39.58 -5.30 39.03
N ALA A 185 -39.17 -4.08 39.40
CA ALA A 185 -39.37 -3.53 40.74
C ALA A 185 -40.66 -2.66 40.72
N ARG A 186 -41.68 -3.07 41.44
CA ARG A 186 -43.01 -2.45 41.43
C ARG A 186 -43.49 -2.01 42.84
N ALA A 187 -43.35 -2.89 43.81
CA ALA A 187 -43.78 -2.62 45.19
C ALA A 187 -42.66 -2.79 46.21
N THR A 188 -41.62 -3.46 45.83
CA THR A 188 -40.33 -3.65 46.53
C THR A 188 -39.18 -3.61 45.57
N ASP A 189 -37.97 -3.45 46.10
CA ASP A 189 -36.75 -3.59 45.30
C ASP A 189 -36.60 -5.02 44.79
N SER A 190 -35.97 -5.18 43.59
CA SER A 190 -35.66 -6.46 43.01
C SER A 190 -34.13 -6.58 42.90
N GLU A 191 -33.54 -7.39 43.76
CA GLU A 191 -32.09 -7.39 44.00
C GLU A 191 -31.47 -8.81 43.99
N ASP A 192 -30.16 -8.81 43.76
CA ASP A 192 -29.29 -9.97 43.86
C ASP A 192 -29.72 -11.16 42.96
N ASN A 193 -30.40 -10.91 41.84
CA ASN A 193 -30.78 -11.94 40.88
C ASN A 193 -29.61 -12.23 39.93
N ILE A 194 -29.40 -13.47 39.60
CA ILE A 194 -28.31 -13.97 38.74
C ILE A 194 -28.89 -14.68 37.53
N PHE A 195 -28.60 -14.15 36.34
CA PHE A 195 -28.94 -14.73 35.04
C PHE A 195 -27.67 -15.17 34.34
N SER A 196 -27.34 -16.46 34.41
CA SER A 196 -26.03 -17.00 34.01
C SER A 196 -26.10 -18.14 33.01
N HIS A 197 -25.14 -18.21 32.10
CA HIS A 197 -24.96 -19.29 31.11
C HIS A 197 -26.19 -19.56 30.24
N ASN A 198 -27.16 -18.65 30.16
CA ASN A 198 -28.36 -18.81 29.37
C ASN A 198 -28.12 -18.53 27.89
N ILE A 199 -28.89 -19.21 27.05
CA ILE A 199 -28.92 -19.01 25.62
C ILE A 199 -30.26 -18.39 25.24
N PHE A 200 -30.19 -17.23 24.57
CA PHE A 200 -31.34 -16.55 24.01
C PHE A 200 -31.27 -16.64 22.50
N ASP A 201 -32.22 -17.36 21.88
CA ASP A 201 -32.25 -17.53 20.42
C ASP A 201 -33.55 -16.99 19.87
N GLN A 202 -33.47 -15.89 19.17
CA GLN A 202 -34.58 -15.10 18.62
C GLN A 202 -35.53 -14.55 19.69
N GLY A 203 -36.06 -13.37 19.47
CA GLY A 203 -36.95 -12.72 20.42
C GLY A 203 -37.12 -11.24 20.07
N GLN A 204 -38.00 -10.55 20.80
CA GLN A 204 -38.06 -9.08 20.68
C GLN A 204 -37.09 -8.45 21.70
N ILE A 205 -37.21 -8.85 23.00
CA ILE A 205 -36.29 -8.42 24.05
C ILE A 205 -35.85 -9.66 24.82
N ASN A 206 -34.57 -9.96 24.89
CA ASN A 206 -34.15 -11.18 25.59
C ASN A 206 -34.11 -11.00 27.11
N ILE A 207 -33.51 -9.90 27.60
CA ILE A 207 -33.59 -9.55 29.03
C ILE A 207 -34.03 -8.09 29.14
N GLU A 208 -35.11 -7.88 29.95
CA GLU A 208 -35.59 -6.56 30.34
C GLU A 208 -35.52 -6.41 31.86
N ILE A 209 -34.87 -5.37 32.33
CA ILE A 209 -34.82 -4.97 33.73
C ILE A 209 -35.45 -3.59 33.86
N SER A 210 -36.52 -3.46 34.63
CA SER A 210 -37.29 -2.21 34.68
C SER A 210 -37.76 -1.85 36.09
N ASN A 211 -37.60 -0.56 36.43
CA ASN A 211 -38.24 0.07 37.57
C ASN A 211 -39.62 0.59 37.12
N VAL A 212 -40.69 -0.04 37.57
CA VAL A 212 -42.06 0.25 37.09
C VAL A 212 -42.74 1.35 37.90
N GLU A 213 -42.40 1.46 39.19
CA GLU A 213 -42.98 2.44 40.13
C GLU A 213 -41.86 3.29 40.74
N TYR A 214 -42.22 4.52 41.11
CA TYR A 214 -41.31 5.46 41.72
C TYR A 214 -40.84 4.98 43.12
N GLY A 215 -39.52 4.96 43.35
CA GLY A 215 -38.95 4.66 44.65
C GLY A 215 -38.52 3.23 44.86
N PHE A 216 -38.75 2.32 43.88
CA PHE A 216 -38.26 0.94 43.90
C PHE A 216 -37.19 0.72 42.84
N LYS A 217 -36.21 -0.16 43.12
CA LYS A 217 -35.02 -0.34 42.37
C LYS A 217 -34.80 -1.77 41.92
N CYS A 218 -34.26 -1.94 40.75
CA CYS A 218 -33.51 -3.15 40.37
C CYS A 218 -32.05 -2.91 40.64
N ASN A 219 -31.45 -3.65 41.58
CA ASN A 219 -30.09 -3.40 42.01
C ASN A 219 -29.30 -4.70 42.25
N ARG A 220 -27.99 -4.67 42.07
CA ARG A 220 -27.08 -5.85 42.22
C ARG A 220 -27.50 -7.11 41.46
N ASN A 221 -28.18 -6.91 40.33
CA ASN A 221 -28.50 -8.02 39.44
C ASN A 221 -27.35 -8.29 38.50
N HIS A 222 -27.06 -9.55 38.25
CA HIS A 222 -25.94 -10.01 37.41
C HIS A 222 -26.46 -10.70 36.16
N ILE A 223 -26.06 -10.22 34.99
CA ILE A 223 -26.26 -10.87 33.70
C ILE A 223 -24.88 -11.35 33.26
N THR A 224 -24.60 -12.64 33.40
CA THR A 224 -23.22 -13.11 33.23
C THR A 224 -23.11 -14.41 32.39
N ALA A 225 -22.12 -14.48 31.56
CA ALA A 225 -21.79 -15.64 30.70
C ALA A 225 -22.96 -16.12 29.82
N ASN A 226 -23.88 -15.23 29.41
CA ASN A 226 -25.00 -15.55 28.53
C ASN A 226 -24.64 -15.39 27.05
N CYS A 227 -25.35 -16.09 26.18
CA CYS A 227 -25.28 -15.98 24.74
C CYS A 227 -26.59 -15.44 24.18
N PHE A 228 -26.53 -14.27 23.55
CA PHE A 228 -27.68 -13.61 22.92
C PHE A 228 -27.53 -13.66 21.38
N GLN A 229 -28.55 -14.21 20.70
CA GLN A 229 -28.55 -14.33 19.23
C GLN A 229 -29.91 -13.92 18.63
N GLY A 230 -29.90 -13.08 17.62
CA GLY A 230 -31.06 -12.82 16.76
C GLY A 230 -32.23 -12.11 17.42
N ALA A 231 -32.02 -11.24 18.40
CA ALA A 231 -33.08 -10.43 19.02
C ALA A 231 -33.13 -9.01 18.43
N ALA A 232 -34.34 -8.37 18.51
CA ALA A 232 -34.43 -6.95 18.25
C ALA A 232 -33.73 -6.12 19.34
N THR A 233 -33.71 -6.62 20.60
CA THR A 233 -32.92 -6.05 21.70
C THR A 233 -32.43 -7.19 22.57
N ALA A 234 -31.13 -7.31 22.76
CA ALA A 234 -30.59 -8.36 23.62
C ALA A 234 -30.82 -8.03 25.10
N ILE A 235 -30.44 -6.84 25.55
CA ILE A 235 -30.61 -6.40 26.94
C ILE A 235 -31.23 -4.99 26.95
N SER A 236 -32.28 -4.79 27.75
CA SER A 236 -32.92 -3.49 27.99
C SER A 236 -32.99 -3.16 29.48
N PHE A 237 -32.50 -1.98 29.82
CA PHE A 237 -32.72 -1.39 31.15
C PHE A 237 -33.66 -0.19 30.98
N GLU A 238 -34.79 -0.22 31.70
CA GLU A 238 -35.80 0.84 31.66
C GLU A 238 -36.15 1.39 33.02
N SER A 239 -36.30 2.69 33.13
CA SER A 239 -36.72 3.34 34.36
C SER A 239 -37.90 4.29 34.15
N VAL A 240 -38.89 4.21 34.96
CA VAL A 240 -40.03 5.15 34.98
C VAL A 240 -39.67 6.35 35.84
N GLY A 241 -39.72 7.55 35.24
CA GLY A 241 -39.66 8.81 35.99
C GLY A 241 -38.30 9.51 36.08
N GLY A 242 -37.23 8.95 35.51
CA GLY A 242 -35.93 9.64 35.36
C GLY A 242 -35.23 9.98 36.68
N ILE A 243 -35.32 9.13 37.68
CA ILE A 243 -34.62 9.28 38.96
C ILE A 243 -33.22 8.70 38.83
N SER A 244 -32.26 9.56 39.02
CA SER A 244 -30.89 9.24 39.25
C SER A 244 -30.74 8.65 40.62
N ASP A 245 -30.75 7.34 40.73
CA ASP A 245 -30.44 6.63 41.97
C ASP A 245 -28.98 6.14 41.92
N LYS A 246 -28.07 6.97 42.37
CA LYS A 246 -26.62 6.70 42.31
C LYS A 246 -26.18 5.45 43.12
N ASP A 247 -27.09 4.86 43.88
CA ASP A 247 -26.82 3.75 44.75
C ASP A 247 -27.26 2.38 44.16
N ALA A 248 -27.89 2.35 42.99
CA ALA A 248 -28.25 1.11 42.30
C ALA A 248 -27.24 0.77 41.19
N THR A 249 -26.60 -0.37 41.26
CA THR A 249 -25.65 -0.82 40.24
C THR A 249 -25.97 -2.24 39.82
N ASN A 250 -26.14 -2.47 38.51
CA ASN A 250 -26.30 -3.78 37.90
C ASN A 250 -25.07 -4.16 37.08
N TYR A 251 -24.87 -5.42 36.83
CA TYR A 251 -23.66 -5.96 36.21
C TYR A 251 -23.98 -6.78 34.96
N ILE A 252 -23.27 -6.50 33.86
CA ILE A 252 -23.32 -7.25 32.61
C ILE A 252 -21.90 -7.75 32.37
N GLU A 253 -21.65 -9.05 32.48
CA GLU A 253 -20.29 -9.59 32.54
C GLU A 253 -20.14 -10.86 31.71
N ASP A 254 -19.03 -10.99 30.99
CA ASP A 254 -18.66 -12.22 30.27
C ASP A 254 -19.71 -12.70 29.24
N ASN A 255 -20.57 -11.84 28.73
CA ASN A 255 -21.61 -12.21 27.77
C ASN A 255 -21.15 -12.06 26.32
N LEU A 256 -21.71 -12.90 25.44
CA LEU A 256 -21.74 -12.66 24.00
C LEU A 256 -23.06 -12.01 23.63
N ILE A 257 -23.00 -10.82 23.07
CA ILE A 257 -24.15 -9.99 22.74
C ILE A 257 -24.18 -9.72 21.22
N SER A 258 -25.01 -10.48 20.52
CA SER A 258 -25.26 -10.30 19.08
C SER A 258 -26.76 -10.22 18.83
N SER A 259 -27.15 -9.11 18.23
CA SER A 259 -28.56 -8.87 17.86
C SER A 259 -28.78 -8.97 16.33
N ASP A 260 -27.92 -9.70 15.63
CA ASP A 260 -28.04 -9.93 14.19
C ASP A 260 -29.34 -10.69 13.88
N LEU A 261 -30.29 -10.01 13.26
CA LEU A 261 -31.54 -10.62 12.80
C LEU A 261 -31.28 -11.40 11.52
N PRO A 262 -31.86 -12.60 11.34
CA PRO A 262 -31.76 -13.33 10.05
C PRO A 262 -32.24 -12.47 8.89
N GLU A 263 -31.54 -12.52 7.75
CA GLU A 263 -31.91 -11.81 6.53
C GLU A 263 -33.41 -11.93 6.22
N GLY A 264 -34.12 -10.82 6.23
CA GLY A 264 -35.57 -10.73 5.97
C GLY A 264 -36.45 -10.27 7.15
N GLY A 265 -35.82 -9.95 8.30
CA GLY A 265 -36.52 -9.27 9.41
C GLY A 265 -36.88 -7.83 9.04
N SER A 266 -38.13 -7.47 9.31
CA SER A 266 -38.73 -6.18 9.01
C SER A 266 -37.94 -5.00 9.59
N GLY A 267 -37.13 -4.27 8.82
CA GLY A 267 -36.80 -2.83 8.93
C GLY A 267 -36.55 -2.16 10.30
N TYR A 268 -36.35 -2.92 11.37
CA TYR A 268 -36.08 -2.42 12.71
C TYR A 268 -34.57 -2.59 13.03
N SER A 269 -33.97 -1.54 13.56
CA SER A 269 -32.58 -1.62 14.07
C SER A 269 -32.49 -2.60 15.24
N SER A 270 -31.42 -3.39 15.24
CA SER A 270 -31.10 -4.30 16.33
C SER A 270 -30.17 -3.65 17.37
N TYR A 271 -30.39 -3.95 18.64
CA TYR A 271 -29.68 -3.34 19.77
C TYR A 271 -29.05 -4.42 20.65
N GLY A 272 -27.75 -4.29 20.92
CA GLY A 272 -27.10 -5.10 21.94
C GLY A 272 -27.57 -4.73 23.34
N LEU A 273 -27.43 -3.46 23.72
CA LEU A 273 -27.86 -2.92 25.01
C LEU A 273 -28.61 -1.61 24.81
N LYS A 274 -29.81 -1.51 25.37
CA LYS A 274 -30.51 -0.24 25.60
C LYS A 274 -30.42 0.12 27.09
N ALA A 275 -29.82 1.26 27.41
CA ALA A 275 -29.61 1.69 28.78
C ALA A 275 -30.39 2.97 29.07
N ALA A 276 -31.36 2.86 29.98
CA ALA A 276 -32.13 3.98 30.51
C ALA A 276 -32.15 4.00 32.06
N MET A 277 -31.28 3.27 32.72
CA MET A 277 -31.06 3.20 34.16
C MET A 277 -29.77 3.88 34.61
N ASP A 278 -29.63 4.13 35.88
CA ASP A 278 -28.69 5.04 36.47
C ASP A 278 -27.25 4.51 36.53
N SER A 279 -27.00 3.21 36.84
CA SER A 279 -25.64 2.69 36.87
C SER A 279 -25.57 1.23 36.39
N VAL A 280 -24.73 0.98 35.39
CA VAL A 280 -24.47 -0.37 34.88
C VAL A 280 -22.95 -0.52 34.66
N VAL A 281 -22.40 -1.59 35.26
CA VAL A 281 -21.03 -2.03 35.01
C VAL A 281 -21.05 -3.08 33.92
N ILE A 282 -20.31 -2.84 32.85
CA ILE A 282 -20.29 -3.67 31.65
C ILE A 282 -18.84 -4.10 31.43
N ARG A 283 -18.52 -5.37 31.66
CA ARG A 283 -17.15 -5.84 31.56
C ARG A 283 -17.00 -7.22 30.93
N ASN A 284 -15.90 -7.39 30.23
CA ASN A 284 -15.52 -8.64 29.56
C ASN A 284 -16.59 -9.17 28.58
N ASN A 285 -17.44 -8.31 28.03
CA ASN A 285 -18.47 -8.72 27.06
C ASN A 285 -17.94 -8.62 25.63
N VAL A 286 -18.50 -9.42 24.74
CA VAL A 286 -18.36 -9.31 23.31
C VAL A 286 -19.64 -8.76 22.72
N PHE A 287 -19.59 -7.56 22.16
CA PHE A 287 -20.67 -6.97 21.35
C PHE A 287 -20.31 -7.20 19.87
N TRP A 288 -21.02 -8.10 19.22
CA TRP A 288 -20.74 -8.52 17.86
C TRP A 288 -21.90 -8.32 16.90
N SER A 289 -21.64 -7.68 15.75
CA SER A 289 -22.57 -7.56 14.62
C SER A 289 -23.95 -6.98 14.99
N ASN A 290 -23.95 -5.92 15.80
CA ASN A 290 -25.17 -5.20 16.15
C ASN A 290 -25.34 -3.96 15.26
N ASP A 291 -26.58 -3.57 14.90
CA ASP A 291 -26.82 -2.26 14.30
C ASP A 291 -26.41 -1.13 15.26
N GLU A 292 -26.72 -1.29 16.54
CA GLU A 292 -26.23 -0.45 17.62
C GLU A 292 -25.82 -1.35 18.80
N ALA A 293 -24.52 -1.40 19.07
CA ALA A 293 -24.05 -2.23 20.18
C ALA A 293 -24.59 -1.72 21.53
N VAL A 294 -24.54 -0.41 21.75
CA VAL A 294 -25.09 0.23 22.93
C VAL A 294 -25.85 1.48 22.55
N ARG A 295 -27.11 1.59 23.06
CA ARG A 295 -27.92 2.81 22.98
C ARG A 295 -28.17 3.39 24.36
N MET A 296 -27.65 4.59 24.60
CA MET A 296 -27.92 5.37 25.82
C MET A 296 -29.20 6.18 25.64
N MET A 297 -30.21 5.94 26.48
CA MET A 297 -31.58 6.52 26.28
C MET A 297 -31.87 7.70 27.21
N ARG A 298 -31.22 7.81 28.35
CA ARG A 298 -31.45 8.85 29.40
C ARG A 298 -30.16 9.09 30.19
N VAL A 299 -30.26 9.87 31.28
CA VAL A 299 -29.18 10.04 32.25
C VAL A 299 -28.79 8.69 32.84
N CYS A 300 -27.65 8.16 32.45
CA CYS A 300 -27.11 6.90 32.95
C CYS A 300 -25.61 7.02 33.18
N HIS A 301 -25.09 6.19 34.09
CA HIS A 301 -23.67 6.01 34.31
C HIS A 301 -23.27 4.62 33.81
N LEU A 302 -22.52 4.58 32.74
CA LEU A 302 -22.07 3.34 32.13
C LEU A 302 -20.56 3.21 32.29
N ASP A 303 -20.13 2.11 32.88
CA ASP A 303 -18.72 1.76 33.08
C ASP A 303 -18.37 0.56 32.21
N PHE A 304 -17.67 0.81 31.10
CA PHE A 304 -17.21 -0.22 30.16
C PHE A 304 -15.74 -0.53 30.43
N VAL A 305 -15.49 -1.77 30.82
CA VAL A 305 -14.12 -2.24 31.14
C VAL A 305 -13.83 -3.56 30.46
N HIS A 306 -12.76 -3.64 29.68
CA HIS A 306 -12.29 -4.87 29.03
C HIS A 306 -13.36 -5.55 28.16
N ASN A 307 -14.17 -4.79 27.44
CA ASN A 307 -15.10 -5.35 26.46
C ASN A 307 -14.49 -5.37 25.05
N THR A 308 -14.96 -6.27 24.23
CA THR A 308 -14.68 -6.34 22.78
C THR A 308 -15.89 -5.86 22.00
N PHE A 309 -15.75 -4.86 21.18
CA PHE A 309 -16.75 -4.41 20.21
C PHE A 309 -16.25 -4.75 18.80
N PHE A 310 -16.94 -5.65 18.12
CA PHE A 310 -16.50 -6.19 16.86
C PHE A 310 -17.60 -6.16 15.80
N ASP A 311 -17.30 -5.66 14.60
CA ASP A 311 -18.20 -5.65 13.43
C ASP A 311 -19.56 -4.93 13.64
N ASN A 312 -19.64 -3.93 14.56
CA ASN A 312 -20.88 -3.20 14.82
C ASN A 312 -21.05 -2.01 13.85
N GLU A 313 -22.31 -1.71 13.47
CA GLU A 313 -22.61 -0.53 12.65
C GLU A 313 -22.38 0.78 13.44
N LEU A 314 -22.92 0.85 14.66
CA LEU A 314 -22.70 1.90 15.64
C LEU A 314 -22.25 1.26 16.95
N THR A 315 -21.14 1.73 17.53
CA THR A 315 -20.68 1.15 18.81
C THR A 315 -21.48 1.73 19.97
N ILE A 316 -21.49 3.07 20.13
CA ILE A 316 -22.28 3.75 21.18
C ILE A 316 -23.09 4.87 20.54
N SER A 317 -24.41 4.78 20.63
CA SER A 317 -25.33 5.83 20.23
C SER A 317 -25.98 6.52 21.45
N ASN A 318 -26.25 7.80 21.31
CA ASN A 318 -26.83 8.63 22.37
C ASN A 318 -28.09 9.35 21.86
N LEU A 319 -29.23 9.12 22.50
CA LEU A 319 -30.49 9.75 22.09
C LEU A 319 -30.89 10.98 22.90
N MET A 320 -30.47 11.17 24.12
CA MET A 320 -30.72 12.31 24.98
C MET A 320 -29.99 12.20 26.32
N ALA A 321 -28.86 11.51 26.38
CA ALA A 321 -28.24 11.22 27.64
C ALA A 321 -27.42 12.42 28.15
N ALA A 322 -27.57 12.73 29.42
CA ALA A 322 -26.73 13.65 30.16
C ALA A 322 -25.88 12.91 31.23
N GLY A 323 -25.66 11.62 31.04
CA GLY A 323 -24.93 10.76 31.97
C GLY A 323 -23.44 10.68 31.67
N ALA A 324 -22.66 10.24 32.65
CA ALA A 324 -21.25 9.98 32.51
C ALA A 324 -21.00 8.60 31.87
N MET A 325 -20.01 8.53 31.01
CA MET A 325 -19.53 7.29 30.42
C MET A 325 -18.05 7.12 30.75
N ARG A 326 -17.71 6.00 31.38
CA ARG A 326 -16.32 5.59 31.51
C ARG A 326 -16.06 4.39 30.60
N PHE A 327 -15.14 4.55 29.67
CA PHE A 327 -14.84 3.55 28.66
C PHE A 327 -13.33 3.29 28.67
N VAL A 328 -12.89 2.24 29.37
CA VAL A 328 -11.47 2.04 29.69
C VAL A 328 -11.06 0.58 29.44
N GLY A 329 -9.93 0.41 28.77
CA GLY A 329 -9.38 -0.92 28.54
C GLY A 329 -10.22 -1.80 27.62
N ASN A 330 -10.90 -1.22 26.63
CA ASN A 330 -11.71 -1.98 25.68
C ASN A 330 -11.02 -2.09 24.31
N THR A 331 -11.40 -3.08 23.55
CA THR A 331 -10.99 -3.24 22.15
C THR A 331 -12.16 -3.01 21.22
N ILE A 332 -11.98 -2.11 20.25
CA ILE A 332 -12.96 -1.83 19.19
C ILE A 332 -12.32 -2.18 17.85
N SER A 333 -12.91 -3.14 17.14
CA SER A 333 -12.41 -3.59 15.84
C SER A 333 -13.54 -3.59 14.80
N GLU A 334 -13.22 -3.29 13.56
CA GLU A 334 -14.13 -3.27 12.41
C GLU A 334 -15.38 -2.38 12.60
N ALA A 335 -15.23 -1.25 13.28
CA ALA A 335 -16.32 -0.28 13.40
C ALA A 335 -16.72 0.30 12.04
N LYS A 336 -18.01 0.16 11.66
CA LYS A 336 -18.49 0.47 10.30
C LYS A 336 -18.87 1.94 10.09
N LYS A 337 -19.45 2.62 11.11
CA LYS A 337 -19.93 4.00 10.98
C LYS A 337 -19.37 4.91 12.06
N ARG A 338 -19.87 4.82 13.28
CA ARG A 338 -19.48 5.68 14.40
C ARG A 338 -19.19 4.85 15.64
N ILE A 339 -18.12 5.20 16.33
CA ILE A 339 -17.80 4.59 17.61
C ILE A 339 -18.58 5.29 18.72
N VAL A 340 -18.50 6.62 18.83
CA VAL A 340 -19.21 7.36 19.87
C VAL A 340 -19.58 8.79 19.46
N SER A 341 -20.75 9.26 19.95
CA SER A 341 -21.04 10.69 20.15
C SER A 341 -21.09 10.92 21.64
N PHE A 342 -20.18 11.72 22.18
CA PHE A 342 -20.05 11.89 23.64
C PHE A 342 -21.29 12.58 24.23
N PRO A 343 -21.89 11.98 25.26
CA PRO A 343 -23.14 12.49 25.82
C PRO A 343 -22.96 13.65 26.82
N SER A 344 -21.78 13.80 27.41
CA SER A 344 -21.48 14.82 28.40
C SER A 344 -19.98 15.00 28.59
N ASN A 345 -19.58 16.08 29.21
CA ASN A 345 -18.21 16.41 29.61
C ASN A 345 -17.61 15.49 30.70
N ASN A 346 -18.43 14.68 31.36
CA ASN A 346 -17.96 13.70 32.34
C ASN A 346 -17.63 12.34 31.68
N SER A 347 -17.55 12.29 30.36
CA SER A 347 -17.20 11.07 29.64
C SER A 347 -15.69 10.92 29.52
N GLN A 348 -15.20 9.69 29.67
CA GLN A 348 -13.78 9.31 29.55
C GLN A 348 -13.66 8.11 28.64
N MET A 349 -12.66 8.12 27.77
CA MET A 349 -12.37 7.03 26.85
C MET A 349 -10.85 6.84 26.72
N ASN A 350 -10.24 6.09 27.66
CA ASN A 350 -8.80 5.98 27.82
C ASN A 350 -8.32 4.53 27.81
N GLY A 351 -7.09 4.29 27.34
CA GLY A 351 -6.45 2.97 27.37
C GLY A 351 -7.20 1.91 26.56
N ASN A 352 -7.75 2.27 25.40
CA ASN A 352 -8.47 1.39 24.50
C ASN A 352 -7.67 1.13 23.23
N ASN A 353 -7.88 0.00 22.57
CA ASN A 353 -7.40 -0.28 21.24
C ASN A 353 -8.50 -0.02 20.22
N PHE A 354 -8.25 0.86 19.24
CA PHE A 354 -9.10 1.10 18.07
C PHE A 354 -8.42 0.54 16.83
N LEU A 355 -9.02 -0.50 16.22
CA LEU A 355 -8.39 -1.32 15.19
C LEU A 355 -9.32 -1.49 13.97
N HIS A 356 -8.73 -1.53 12.78
CA HIS A 356 -9.42 -1.90 11.54
C HIS A 356 -10.72 -1.13 11.26
N TYR A 357 -10.83 0.12 11.69
CA TYR A 357 -11.99 0.96 11.49
C TYR A 357 -11.99 1.64 10.11
N LYS A 358 -13.13 2.18 9.72
CA LYS A 358 -13.31 2.87 8.45
C LYS A 358 -12.71 4.28 8.50
N LYS A 359 -11.57 4.50 7.82
CA LYS A 359 -10.81 5.77 7.85
C LYS A 359 -11.46 6.96 7.14
N ASP A 360 -12.54 6.78 6.38
CA ASP A 360 -13.25 7.83 5.63
C ASP A 360 -14.56 8.29 6.29
N ALA A 361 -14.74 8.00 7.57
CA ALA A 361 -15.92 8.34 8.35
C ALA A 361 -15.57 9.04 9.66
N ILE A 362 -16.43 9.96 10.13
CA ILE A 362 -16.30 10.52 11.49
C ILE A 362 -16.71 9.45 12.50
N LEU A 363 -15.75 8.95 13.24
CA LEU A 363 -15.97 7.88 14.22
C LEU A 363 -16.20 8.40 15.64
N PHE A 364 -15.61 9.53 16.00
CA PHE A 364 -15.71 10.16 17.31
C PHE A 364 -16.28 11.58 17.16
N ALA A 365 -17.31 11.91 17.91
CA ALA A 365 -17.89 13.23 17.85
C ALA A 365 -18.09 13.80 19.26
N ASN A 366 -17.46 14.91 19.56
CA ASN A 366 -17.83 15.73 20.70
C ASN A 366 -19.01 16.63 20.31
N VAL A 367 -20.15 16.39 20.90
CA VAL A 367 -21.36 17.20 20.66
C VAL A 367 -21.66 18.15 21.83
N THR A 368 -20.72 18.29 22.76
CA THR A 368 -20.77 19.18 23.93
C THR A 368 -19.85 20.39 23.76
N SER A 369 -19.98 21.39 24.64
CA SER A 369 -19.10 22.55 24.66
C SER A 369 -17.81 22.35 25.48
N ASP A 370 -17.70 21.23 26.17
CA ASP A 370 -16.59 20.93 27.08
C ASP A 370 -15.65 19.90 26.46
N ASP A 371 -14.39 19.91 26.86
CA ASP A 371 -13.36 19.03 26.33
C ASP A 371 -13.58 17.57 26.81
N ILE A 372 -13.22 16.63 25.96
CA ILE A 372 -13.31 15.19 26.23
C ILE A 372 -11.92 14.58 26.30
N ASP A 373 -11.65 13.88 27.40
CA ASP A 373 -10.38 13.19 27.62
C ASP A 373 -10.33 11.82 26.93
N MET A 374 -9.43 11.68 25.93
CA MET A 374 -9.15 10.44 25.19
C MET A 374 -7.65 10.08 25.19
N HIS A 375 -6.90 10.45 26.22
CA HIS A 375 -5.49 10.11 26.35
C HIS A 375 -5.22 8.59 26.39
N GLY A 376 -4.02 8.18 25.95
CA GLY A 376 -3.52 6.83 26.14
C GLY A 376 -4.26 5.72 25.39
N ASN A 377 -5.02 6.05 24.35
CA ASN A 377 -5.60 5.06 23.42
C ASN A 377 -4.59 4.70 22.33
N TYR A 378 -4.67 3.49 21.82
CA TYR A 378 -4.06 3.11 20.57
C TYR A 378 -5.02 3.38 19.41
N TRP A 379 -4.53 4.07 18.40
CA TRP A 379 -5.26 4.36 17.17
C TRP A 379 -4.56 3.62 16.03
N ASP A 380 -5.28 2.88 15.24
CA ASP A 380 -4.74 2.21 14.05
C ASP A 380 -4.44 3.24 12.94
N ALA A 381 -3.60 4.21 13.26
CA ALA A 381 -3.25 5.36 12.45
C ALA A 381 -1.73 5.57 12.43
N GLU A 382 -1.19 5.96 11.27
CA GLU A 382 0.24 6.23 11.10
C GLU A 382 0.61 7.68 11.45
N THR A 383 -0.36 8.59 11.38
CA THR A 383 -0.16 10.02 11.60
C THR A 383 -1.27 10.64 12.42
N THR A 384 -0.98 11.76 13.11
CA THR A 384 -1.98 12.57 13.82
C THR A 384 -3.08 13.09 12.88
N ASN A 385 -2.77 13.38 11.61
CA ASN A 385 -3.75 13.82 10.64
C ASN A 385 -4.81 12.73 10.34
N GLU A 386 -4.42 11.45 10.40
CA GLU A 386 -5.38 10.34 10.26
C GLU A 386 -6.32 10.28 11.45
N ILE A 387 -5.82 10.51 12.68
CA ILE A 387 -6.65 10.59 13.88
C ILE A 387 -7.61 11.77 13.78
N GLU A 388 -7.13 12.96 13.42
CA GLU A 388 -7.96 14.14 13.22
C GLU A 388 -9.08 13.92 12.18
N SER A 389 -8.79 13.20 11.11
CA SER A 389 -9.75 12.97 10.02
C SER A 389 -11.00 12.17 10.44
N ILE A 390 -10.94 11.46 11.57
CA ILE A 390 -12.04 10.63 12.11
C ILE A 390 -12.71 11.25 13.35
N ILE A 391 -12.28 12.43 13.76
CA ILE A 391 -12.79 13.20 14.88
C ILE A 391 -13.67 14.35 14.36
N LEU A 392 -14.71 14.70 15.09
CA LEU A 392 -15.51 15.91 14.93
C LEU A 392 -15.54 16.66 16.28
N ASP A 393 -14.90 17.80 16.35
CA ASP A 393 -14.82 18.60 17.57
C ASP A 393 -14.70 20.12 17.30
N TRP A 394 -14.11 20.86 18.21
CA TRP A 394 -13.80 22.27 18.14
C TRP A 394 -13.04 22.70 16.89
N HIS A 395 -12.12 21.86 16.38
CA HIS A 395 -11.33 22.17 15.17
C HIS A 395 -12.21 22.27 13.93
N ASP A 396 -13.30 21.49 13.87
CA ASP A 396 -14.28 21.53 12.79
C ASP A 396 -15.40 22.55 13.07
N THR A 397 -15.81 22.67 14.33
CA THR A 397 -16.95 23.48 14.76
C THR A 397 -16.63 24.21 16.04
N PRO A 398 -16.30 25.51 16.01
CA PRO A 398 -15.83 26.28 17.15
C PRO A 398 -16.77 26.40 18.39
N SER A 399 -17.97 25.89 18.32
CA SER A 399 -18.90 25.83 19.46
C SER A 399 -18.83 24.54 20.26
N LEU A 400 -18.04 23.57 19.80
CA LEU A 400 -17.81 22.29 20.47
C LEU A 400 -16.56 22.37 21.34
N GLY A 401 -16.41 21.44 22.28
CA GLY A 401 -15.16 21.23 23.02
C GLY A 401 -14.19 20.38 22.23
N GLU A 402 -12.94 20.32 22.62
CA GLU A 402 -11.87 19.55 22.02
C GLU A 402 -11.93 18.08 22.44
N ILE A 403 -11.54 17.18 21.57
CA ILE A 403 -11.23 15.78 21.90
C ILE A 403 -9.71 15.68 22.11
N ILE A 404 -9.30 15.60 23.37
CA ILE A 404 -7.89 15.61 23.77
C ILE A 404 -7.35 14.19 23.69
N TYR A 405 -6.57 13.88 22.64
CA TYR A 405 -5.97 12.56 22.40
C TYR A 405 -4.44 12.55 22.47
N GLU A 406 -3.83 13.61 22.97
CA GLU A 406 -2.38 13.68 23.18
C GLU A 406 -1.86 12.48 24.00
N ASN A 407 -0.59 12.12 23.84
CA ASN A 407 0.02 10.93 24.45
C ASN A 407 -0.69 9.60 24.08
N TYR A 408 -1.17 9.48 22.85
CA TYR A 408 -1.69 8.21 22.35
C TYR A 408 -0.58 7.14 22.27
N LEU A 409 -0.99 5.87 22.31
CA LEU A 409 -0.07 4.75 22.24
C LEU A 409 0.41 4.54 20.80
N THR A 410 1.70 4.26 20.66
CA THR A 410 2.32 3.88 19.36
C THR A 410 2.20 2.38 19.05
N GLU A 411 1.79 1.58 20.01
CA GLU A 411 1.60 0.14 19.92
C GLU A 411 0.33 -0.26 20.66
N CYS A 412 -0.30 -1.38 20.27
CA CYS A 412 -1.47 -1.90 20.95
C CYS A 412 -1.19 -2.14 22.44
N ASP A 413 -2.13 -1.76 23.30
CA ASP A 413 -2.11 -2.15 24.68
C ASP A 413 -2.45 -3.64 24.80
N THR A 414 -1.55 -4.42 25.36
CA THR A 414 -1.70 -5.88 25.53
C THR A 414 -2.45 -6.25 26.82
N THR A 415 -2.85 -5.27 27.63
CA THR A 415 -3.64 -5.49 28.85
C THR A 415 -5.14 -5.44 28.61
N VAL A 416 -5.56 -5.13 27.39
CA VAL A 416 -6.97 -5.10 26.97
C VAL A 416 -7.32 -6.36 26.16
N PRO A 417 -8.62 -6.67 25.93
CA PRO A 417 -8.99 -7.85 25.15
C PRO A 417 -8.35 -7.88 23.76
N ILE A 418 -7.89 -9.05 23.33
CA ILE A 418 -7.30 -9.27 21.99
C ILE A 418 -8.37 -9.05 20.92
N ALA A 419 -8.00 -8.34 19.86
CA ALA A 419 -8.87 -8.16 18.70
C ALA A 419 -9.04 -9.47 17.91
N PRO A 420 -10.23 -9.74 17.36
CA PRO A 420 -10.41 -10.84 16.42
C PRO A 420 -9.48 -10.69 15.21
N PRO A 421 -8.94 -11.78 14.64
CA PRO A 421 -8.15 -11.72 13.40
C PRO A 421 -8.92 -11.03 12.29
N PHE A 422 -8.25 -10.13 11.58
CA PHE A 422 -8.86 -9.35 10.52
C PHE A 422 -8.81 -10.07 9.18
N ASN A 423 -9.77 -9.77 8.30
CA ASN A 423 -9.80 -10.21 6.91
C ASN A 423 -9.71 -11.73 6.75
N VAL A 424 -10.43 -12.49 7.59
CA VAL A 424 -10.43 -13.96 7.53
C VAL A 424 -11.10 -14.43 6.24
N LYS A 425 -10.32 -15.01 5.35
CA LYS A 425 -10.72 -15.48 4.03
C LYS A 425 -10.80 -16.99 3.98
N LYS A 426 -11.71 -17.49 3.18
CA LYS A 426 -11.86 -18.89 2.84
C LYS A 426 -11.88 -19.04 1.32
N GLN A 427 -10.83 -19.65 0.79
CA GLN A 427 -10.59 -19.79 -0.65
C GLN A 427 -10.43 -21.26 -1.02
N PHE A 428 -10.96 -21.67 -2.17
CA PHE A 428 -10.81 -23.04 -2.65
C PHE A 428 -9.63 -23.17 -3.60
N VAL A 429 -8.56 -23.80 -3.13
CA VAL A 429 -7.25 -23.88 -3.79
C VAL A 429 -6.84 -25.35 -3.88
N ASN A 430 -6.48 -25.84 -5.06
CA ASN A 430 -5.98 -27.22 -5.27
C ASN A 430 -6.83 -28.30 -4.59
N ASN A 431 -8.17 -28.19 -4.74
CA ASN A 431 -9.16 -29.09 -4.15
C ASN A 431 -9.14 -29.14 -2.61
N ARG A 432 -8.71 -28.08 -1.95
CA ARG A 432 -8.69 -27.87 -0.48
C ARG A 432 -9.15 -26.46 -0.15
N TRP A 433 -9.51 -26.25 1.11
CA TRP A 433 -9.84 -24.91 1.58
C TRP A 433 -8.61 -24.27 2.23
N LEU A 434 -8.13 -23.17 1.66
CA LEU A 434 -7.18 -22.26 2.28
C LEU A 434 -7.96 -21.28 3.14
N ILE A 435 -7.66 -21.24 4.42
CA ILE A 435 -8.12 -20.23 5.37
C ILE A 435 -6.92 -19.33 5.64
N SER A 436 -7.08 -18.01 5.46
CA SER A 436 -6.02 -17.04 5.71
C SER A 436 -6.58 -15.79 6.37
N TRP A 437 -5.76 -15.10 7.12
CA TRP A 437 -6.10 -13.87 7.84
C TRP A 437 -4.90 -12.95 7.91
N ASP A 438 -5.14 -11.67 8.22
CA ASP A 438 -4.07 -10.74 8.48
C ASP A 438 -3.53 -10.94 9.90
N GLU A 439 -2.23 -10.77 10.10
CA GLU A 439 -1.63 -10.86 11.44
C GLU A 439 -2.20 -9.80 12.37
N ASN A 440 -2.47 -10.18 13.61
CA ASN A 440 -2.87 -9.25 14.65
C ASN A 440 -1.76 -8.22 14.92
N LYS A 441 -2.14 -7.02 15.32
CA LYS A 441 -1.21 -5.93 15.65
C LYS A 441 -0.67 -6.00 17.07
N GLU A 442 -1.35 -6.76 17.93
CA GLU A 442 -0.90 -7.05 19.29
C GLU A 442 0.35 -7.93 19.26
N ARG A 443 1.38 -7.57 20.04
CA ARG A 443 2.69 -8.26 20.01
C ARG A 443 2.80 -9.48 20.88
N ASP A 444 1.84 -9.73 21.73
CA ASP A 444 1.80 -10.86 22.67
C ASP A 444 1.03 -12.07 22.16
N ILE A 445 0.59 -12.04 20.90
CA ILE A 445 -0.05 -13.19 20.28
C ILE A 445 0.93 -14.37 20.24
N ASP A 446 0.54 -15.49 20.86
CA ASP A 446 1.33 -16.72 20.90
C ASP A 446 0.96 -17.67 19.76
N HIS A 447 -0.34 -17.81 19.49
CA HIS A 447 -0.86 -18.68 18.44
C HIS A 447 -2.29 -18.32 18.04
N TYR A 448 -2.76 -18.95 16.97
CA TYR A 448 -4.16 -18.89 16.54
C TYR A 448 -4.82 -20.25 16.73
N VAL A 449 -6.12 -20.23 16.99
CA VAL A 449 -6.97 -21.41 17.03
C VAL A 449 -8.01 -21.33 15.93
N LEU A 450 -8.08 -22.33 15.08
CA LEU A 450 -9.05 -22.44 14.00
C LEU A 450 -10.17 -23.36 14.38
N PHE A 451 -11.40 -22.91 14.28
CA PHE A 451 -12.62 -23.64 14.59
C PHE A 451 -13.37 -23.98 13.30
N TYR A 452 -13.98 -25.18 13.25
CA TYR A 452 -14.70 -25.63 12.06
C TYR A 452 -15.82 -26.63 12.37
N GLY A 453 -16.71 -26.82 11.38
CA GLY A 453 -17.82 -27.77 11.43
C GLY A 453 -19.13 -27.12 11.86
N ASP A 454 -20.00 -27.89 12.47
CA ASP A 454 -21.29 -27.38 12.96
C ASP A 454 -21.08 -26.30 14.02
N PHE A 455 -21.78 -25.19 13.83
CA PHE A 455 -21.75 -24.04 14.73
C PHE A 455 -23.14 -23.82 15.32
N ASN A 456 -23.29 -24.09 16.60
CA ASN A 456 -24.53 -23.94 17.34
C ASN A 456 -24.26 -23.24 18.66
N TYR A 457 -25.03 -22.22 18.95
CA TYR A 457 -24.98 -21.47 20.20
C TYR A 457 -23.55 -21.00 20.53
N TYR A 458 -22.89 -20.41 19.53
CA TYR A 458 -21.52 -19.89 19.64
C TYR A 458 -20.46 -20.94 20.01
N LYS A 459 -20.71 -22.21 19.64
CA LYS A 459 -19.74 -23.29 19.81
C LYS A 459 -19.56 -24.05 18.51
N PHE A 460 -18.32 -24.28 18.15
CA PHE A 460 -17.95 -25.18 17.05
C PHE A 460 -17.80 -26.64 17.52
N ALA A 461 -18.05 -27.55 16.61
CA ALA A 461 -17.89 -28.99 16.89
C ALA A 461 -16.41 -29.36 17.02
N HIS A 462 -15.52 -28.66 16.29
CA HIS A 462 -14.11 -29.02 16.22
C HIS A 462 -13.22 -27.77 16.22
N HIS A 463 -11.98 -27.93 16.66
CA HIS A 463 -10.94 -26.90 16.59
C HIS A 463 -9.56 -27.48 16.29
N ILE A 464 -8.66 -26.64 15.83
CA ILE A 464 -7.24 -26.91 15.62
C ILE A 464 -6.47 -25.81 16.34
N ASP A 465 -5.68 -26.20 17.31
CA ASP A 465 -4.92 -25.31 18.18
C ASP A 465 -3.45 -25.20 17.75
N GLY A 466 -2.74 -24.18 18.23
CA GLY A 466 -1.30 -24.00 18.06
C GLY A 466 -0.85 -23.58 16.65
N ILE A 467 -1.67 -22.85 15.90
CA ILE A 467 -1.30 -22.33 14.59
C ILE A 467 -0.46 -21.06 14.78
N THR A 468 0.82 -21.09 14.36
CA THR A 468 1.76 -19.97 14.53
C THR A 468 1.86 -19.05 13.29
N GLY A 469 1.25 -19.44 12.16
CA GLY A 469 1.18 -18.63 10.94
C GLY A 469 -0.22 -18.05 10.74
N ASN A 470 -0.38 -17.24 9.71
CA ASN A 470 -1.62 -16.54 9.35
C ASN A 470 -2.46 -17.27 8.29
N SER A 471 -2.24 -18.59 8.13
CA SER A 471 -3.04 -19.42 7.21
C SER A 471 -3.05 -20.88 7.61
N PHE A 472 -4.10 -21.59 7.18
CA PHE A 472 -4.24 -23.03 7.40
C PHE A 472 -5.04 -23.70 6.27
N ILE A 473 -4.69 -24.94 5.94
CA ILE A 473 -5.37 -25.72 4.88
C ILE A 473 -6.29 -26.76 5.49
N LEU A 474 -7.60 -26.64 5.22
CA LEU A 474 -8.62 -27.60 5.61
C LEU A 474 -9.00 -28.54 4.47
N THR A 475 -9.41 -29.77 4.81
CA THR A 475 -10.02 -30.68 3.85
C THR A 475 -11.47 -30.26 3.52
N PRO A 476 -12.02 -30.61 2.33
CA PRO A 476 -13.39 -30.24 1.99
C PRO A 476 -14.46 -30.64 3.00
N GLN A 477 -14.30 -31.76 3.69
CA GLN A 477 -15.25 -32.25 4.72
C GLN A 477 -15.27 -31.43 6.01
N GLN A 478 -14.27 -30.59 6.22
CA GLN A 478 -14.09 -29.80 7.45
C GLN A 478 -14.54 -28.34 7.31
N SER A 479 -15.24 -27.97 6.23
CA SER A 479 -15.27 -26.60 5.76
C SER A 479 -16.59 -25.85 5.87
N ASP A 480 -17.65 -26.35 6.51
CA ASP A 480 -18.95 -25.66 6.43
C ASP A 480 -18.94 -24.31 7.16
N ASN A 481 -18.68 -24.26 8.42
CA ASN A 481 -18.43 -23.03 9.15
C ASN A 481 -16.98 -23.02 9.65
N VAL A 482 -16.31 -21.91 9.48
CA VAL A 482 -14.91 -21.72 9.90
C VAL A 482 -14.76 -20.38 10.56
N ALA A 483 -14.08 -20.35 11.70
CA ALA A 483 -13.67 -19.12 12.37
C ALA A 483 -12.27 -19.26 12.95
N VAL A 484 -11.62 -18.14 13.19
CA VAL A 484 -10.28 -18.07 13.79
C VAL A 484 -10.33 -17.14 15.00
N ILE A 485 -9.59 -17.48 16.04
CA ILE A 485 -9.30 -16.58 17.16
C ILE A 485 -7.79 -16.41 17.29
N ALA A 486 -7.37 -15.27 17.82
CA ALA A 486 -6.00 -15.00 18.24
C ALA A 486 -5.89 -15.26 19.75
N CYS A 487 -4.78 -15.85 20.18
CA CYS A 487 -4.56 -16.26 21.57
C CYS A 487 -3.16 -15.87 22.03
N ASP A 488 -3.04 -15.47 23.28
CA ASP A 488 -1.78 -15.42 24.02
C ASP A 488 -1.54 -16.69 24.85
N ARG A 489 -0.57 -16.67 25.76
CA ARG A 489 -0.26 -17.79 26.66
C ARG A 489 -1.28 -18.01 27.75
N ALA A 490 -2.21 -17.08 27.96
CA ALA A 490 -3.27 -17.19 28.97
C ALA A 490 -4.58 -17.76 28.40
N TYR A 491 -4.54 -18.31 27.18
CA TYR A 491 -5.71 -18.90 26.50
C TYR A 491 -6.56 -19.79 27.41
N ASN A 492 -7.86 -19.52 27.44
CA ASN A 492 -8.83 -20.28 28.19
C ASN A 492 -10.06 -20.61 27.33
N PRO A 493 -10.25 -21.88 26.92
CA PRO A 493 -11.35 -22.26 26.03
C PRO A 493 -12.76 -22.12 26.63
N ASN A 494 -12.87 -21.74 27.91
CA ASN A 494 -14.17 -21.63 28.61
C ASN A 494 -14.74 -20.20 28.63
N VAL A 495 -14.07 -19.24 28.01
CA VAL A 495 -14.54 -17.86 27.88
C VAL A 495 -14.79 -17.51 26.41
N TYR A 496 -15.66 -16.53 26.12
CA TYR A 496 -15.93 -16.11 24.73
C TYR A 496 -14.86 -15.19 24.17
N ALA A 497 -14.36 -14.25 24.98
CA ALA A 497 -13.23 -13.41 24.70
C ALA A 497 -12.65 -12.88 26.00
N SER A 498 -11.37 -12.56 26.01
CA SER A 498 -10.67 -12.03 27.17
C SER A 498 -9.39 -11.32 26.78
N VAL A 499 -8.61 -10.90 27.76
CA VAL A 499 -7.24 -10.45 27.54
C VAL A 499 -6.38 -11.55 26.88
N GLY A 500 -6.63 -12.81 27.19
CA GLY A 500 -5.87 -13.96 26.69
C GLY A 500 -6.36 -14.59 25.38
N GLN A 501 -7.49 -14.16 24.86
CA GLN A 501 -8.04 -14.63 23.57
C GLN A 501 -9.05 -13.67 22.96
N SER A 502 -9.15 -13.67 21.64
CA SER A 502 -10.12 -12.87 20.91
C SER A 502 -11.50 -13.54 20.79
N ALA A 503 -12.49 -12.80 20.34
CA ALA A 503 -13.72 -13.35 19.80
C ALA A 503 -13.48 -14.07 18.45
N TYR A 504 -14.48 -14.83 17.98
CA TYR A 504 -14.44 -15.52 16.69
C TYR A 504 -14.47 -14.54 15.51
N ALA A 505 -13.48 -14.59 14.64
CA ALA A 505 -13.52 -14.00 13.32
C ALA A 505 -13.94 -15.06 12.28
N PHE A 506 -15.13 -14.90 11.72
CA PHE A 506 -15.67 -15.88 10.78
C PHE A 506 -15.08 -15.72 9.39
N ALA A 507 -14.68 -16.85 8.79
CA ALA A 507 -14.12 -16.87 7.45
C ALA A 507 -15.19 -16.59 6.38
N SER A 508 -14.99 -15.54 5.60
CA SER A 508 -15.80 -15.21 4.44
C SER A 508 -15.30 -15.92 3.19
N LEU A 509 -16.22 -16.36 2.33
CA LEU A 509 -15.87 -16.92 1.02
C LEU A 509 -15.31 -15.82 0.11
N TYR A 510 -14.13 -16.08 -0.45
CA TYR A 510 -13.46 -15.20 -1.40
C TYR A 510 -13.13 -15.95 -2.69
N PRO A 511 -13.05 -15.25 -3.85
CA PRO A 511 -12.41 -15.80 -5.01
C PRO A 511 -10.95 -16.09 -4.69
N TYR A 512 -10.33 -16.92 -5.49
CA TYR A 512 -8.87 -17.15 -5.48
C TYR A 512 -8.32 -16.78 -6.85
N ALA A 513 -7.47 -15.78 -6.89
CA ALA A 513 -6.86 -15.27 -8.13
C ALA A 513 -5.68 -16.13 -8.62
N GLY A 514 -5.09 -16.91 -7.74
CA GLY A 514 -3.84 -17.63 -7.97
C GLY A 514 -2.77 -17.19 -6.98
N ALA A 515 -1.67 -17.92 -6.93
CA ALA A 515 -0.50 -17.52 -6.13
C ALA A 515 0.30 -16.42 -6.85
N ASP A 516 1.00 -15.62 -6.05
CA ASP A 516 1.98 -14.67 -6.58
C ASP A 516 3.03 -15.41 -7.43
N ALA A 517 3.47 -14.75 -8.49
CA ALA A 517 4.34 -15.35 -9.46
C ALA A 517 5.39 -14.38 -9.98
N SER A 518 6.35 -14.90 -10.70
CA SER A 518 7.38 -14.11 -11.37
C SER A 518 7.43 -14.46 -12.86
N LEU A 519 7.67 -13.44 -13.68
CA LEU A 519 7.76 -13.57 -15.14
C LEU A 519 8.98 -12.80 -15.64
N CYS A 520 9.74 -13.47 -16.49
CA CYS A 520 10.87 -12.84 -17.19
C CYS A 520 10.40 -12.24 -18.53
N ALA A 521 11.02 -11.14 -18.95
CA ALA A 521 10.70 -10.49 -20.24
C ALA A 521 10.92 -11.37 -21.48
N SER A 522 11.71 -12.45 -21.34
CA SER A 522 11.81 -13.48 -22.37
C SER A 522 10.53 -14.29 -22.56
N GLN A 523 9.63 -14.28 -21.58
CA GLN A 523 8.31 -14.90 -21.64
C GLN A 523 7.30 -13.80 -21.95
N SER A 524 6.60 -13.89 -23.03
CA SER A 524 5.68 -12.87 -23.52
C SER A 524 4.34 -12.82 -22.77
N SER A 525 4.05 -13.80 -21.91
CA SER A 525 2.74 -13.93 -21.27
C SER A 525 2.76 -14.80 -20.02
N TYR A 526 1.81 -14.56 -19.14
CA TYR A 526 1.58 -15.31 -17.90
C TYR A 526 0.20 -16.02 -17.97
N PRO A 527 0.13 -17.36 -17.98
CA PRO A 527 -1.12 -18.11 -17.95
C PRO A 527 -1.66 -18.20 -16.51
N ILE A 528 -2.87 -17.75 -16.26
CA ILE A 528 -3.59 -17.91 -15.00
C ILE A 528 -4.44 -19.19 -15.11
N ASN A 529 -4.01 -20.26 -14.42
CA ASN A 529 -4.66 -21.57 -14.49
C ASN A 529 -5.26 -22.03 -13.16
N ASP A 530 -4.87 -21.40 -12.05
CA ASP A 530 -5.20 -21.84 -10.69
C ASP A 530 -6.35 -21.03 -10.08
N ALA A 531 -6.89 -20.04 -10.79
CA ALA A 531 -7.97 -19.20 -10.30
C ALA A 531 -9.23 -20.02 -10.01
N ASN A 532 -9.91 -19.67 -8.93
CA ASN A 532 -11.14 -20.32 -8.51
C ASN A 532 -12.16 -19.31 -7.96
N ILE A 533 -13.44 -19.58 -8.18
CA ILE A 533 -14.54 -18.78 -7.63
C ILE A 533 -15.50 -19.69 -6.85
N PRO A 534 -16.02 -19.25 -5.69
CA PRO A 534 -17.08 -19.96 -5.01
C PRO A 534 -18.33 -20.09 -5.88
N TYR A 535 -19.00 -21.25 -5.85
CA TYR A 535 -20.18 -21.54 -6.67
C TYR A 535 -21.37 -20.58 -6.48
N ILE A 536 -21.36 -19.79 -5.42
CA ILE A 536 -22.41 -18.80 -5.11
C ILE A 536 -22.25 -17.49 -5.90
N TYR A 537 -21.12 -17.27 -6.59
CA TYR A 537 -20.89 -16.06 -7.37
C TYR A 537 -21.21 -16.28 -8.86
N GLY A 538 -21.90 -15.32 -9.47
CA GLY A 538 -22.38 -15.43 -10.85
C GLY A 538 -21.52 -14.72 -11.89
N ASN A 539 -21.06 -13.52 -11.62
CA ASN A 539 -20.30 -12.68 -12.56
C ASN A 539 -18.92 -12.36 -12.00
N PHE A 540 -17.91 -12.46 -12.84
CA PHE A 540 -16.55 -12.11 -12.48
C PHE A 540 -15.82 -11.42 -13.64
N VAL A 541 -14.77 -10.68 -13.31
CA VAL A 541 -13.90 -10.01 -14.27
C VAL A 541 -12.50 -9.87 -13.69
N TRP A 542 -11.51 -10.00 -14.56
CA TRP A 542 -10.12 -9.70 -14.27
C TRP A 542 -9.80 -8.23 -14.54
N GLU A 543 -9.09 -7.61 -13.63
CA GLU A 543 -8.57 -6.24 -13.72
C GLU A 543 -7.06 -6.26 -13.51
N SER A 544 -6.33 -5.33 -14.15
CA SER A 544 -4.89 -5.17 -13.98
C SER A 544 -4.57 -3.78 -13.46
N SER A 545 -3.59 -3.67 -12.55
CA SER A 545 -3.02 -2.38 -12.14
C SER A 545 -2.10 -1.78 -13.20
N GLY A 546 -1.63 -2.60 -14.14
CA GLY A 546 -0.75 -2.21 -15.22
C GLY A 546 -1.48 -1.90 -16.52
N SER A 547 -0.72 -1.70 -17.59
CA SER A 547 -1.21 -1.40 -18.94
C SER A 547 -1.22 -2.60 -19.89
N GLY A 548 -0.86 -3.79 -19.40
CA GLY A 548 -0.98 -5.04 -20.16
C GLY A 548 -2.43 -5.49 -20.38
N MET A 549 -2.63 -6.58 -21.08
CA MET A 549 -3.96 -7.04 -21.49
C MET A 549 -4.17 -8.51 -21.14
N PHE A 550 -5.43 -8.85 -20.82
CA PHE A 550 -5.86 -10.26 -20.75
C PHE A 550 -6.28 -10.77 -22.11
N SER A 551 -6.06 -12.07 -22.38
CA SER A 551 -6.63 -12.72 -23.56
C SER A 551 -8.16 -12.68 -23.55
N ASP A 552 -8.75 -12.85 -22.38
CA ASP A 552 -10.18 -12.70 -22.09
C ASP A 552 -10.34 -12.37 -20.60
N SER A 553 -10.74 -11.16 -20.27
CA SER A 553 -10.92 -10.71 -18.90
C SER A 553 -12.14 -11.28 -18.17
N ILE A 554 -13.04 -11.95 -18.91
CA ILE A 554 -14.23 -12.61 -18.34
C ILE A 554 -14.11 -14.15 -18.37
N ALA A 555 -12.95 -14.69 -18.71
CA ALA A 555 -12.62 -16.11 -18.56
C ALA A 555 -11.87 -16.34 -17.25
N LEU A 556 -12.27 -17.34 -16.46
CA LEU A 556 -11.62 -17.65 -15.17
C LEU A 556 -10.16 -18.03 -15.38
N ASN A 557 -9.92 -18.96 -16.31
CA ASN A 557 -8.57 -19.29 -16.79
C ASN A 557 -8.28 -18.41 -18.00
N THR A 558 -7.30 -17.53 -17.87
CA THR A 558 -6.95 -16.52 -18.88
C THR A 558 -5.44 -16.38 -18.99
N VAL A 559 -4.98 -15.58 -19.93
CA VAL A 559 -3.55 -15.28 -20.10
C VAL A 559 -3.37 -13.76 -20.00
N TYR A 560 -2.46 -13.32 -19.16
CA TYR A 560 -2.06 -11.92 -19.10
C TYR A 560 -0.82 -11.68 -19.96
N TYR A 561 -0.85 -10.61 -20.74
CA TYR A 561 0.25 -10.13 -21.59
C TYR A 561 0.74 -8.81 -21.02
N PRO A 562 1.83 -8.82 -20.24
CA PRO A 562 2.40 -7.57 -19.71
C PRO A 562 2.86 -6.65 -20.83
N SER A 563 2.72 -5.35 -20.61
CA SER A 563 3.26 -4.32 -21.48
C SER A 563 4.72 -3.99 -21.12
N GLU A 564 5.40 -3.25 -21.98
CA GLU A 564 6.73 -2.70 -21.67
C GLU A 564 6.70 -1.80 -20.42
N ALA A 565 5.62 -1.04 -20.24
CA ALA A 565 5.44 -0.19 -19.05
C ALA A 565 5.33 -1.03 -17.78
N ASP A 566 4.70 -2.20 -17.83
CA ASP A 566 4.60 -3.11 -16.68
C ASP A 566 5.97 -3.64 -16.28
N PHE A 567 6.81 -4.03 -17.26
CA PHE A 567 8.20 -4.42 -17.00
C PHE A 567 9.05 -3.26 -16.47
N ASN A 568 8.70 -2.02 -16.79
CA ASN A 568 9.40 -0.85 -16.27
C ASN A 568 9.04 -0.56 -14.81
N THR A 569 7.80 -0.86 -14.39
CA THR A 569 7.38 -0.77 -12.97
C THR A 569 7.91 -1.93 -12.13
N GLY A 570 8.21 -3.09 -12.73
CA GLY A 570 8.75 -4.27 -12.07
C GLY A 570 7.71 -5.19 -11.44
N GLU A 571 6.46 -4.76 -11.32
CA GLU A 571 5.36 -5.57 -10.81
C GLU A 571 4.02 -5.13 -11.38
N VAL A 572 3.07 -6.05 -11.39
CA VAL A 572 1.67 -5.78 -11.71
C VAL A 572 0.76 -6.64 -10.83
N THR A 573 -0.31 -6.02 -10.32
CA THR A 573 -1.34 -6.72 -9.57
C THR A 573 -2.49 -7.10 -10.49
N LEU A 574 -2.82 -8.40 -10.54
CA LEU A 574 -3.93 -8.94 -11.32
C LEU A 574 -5.06 -9.30 -10.37
N THR A 575 -6.16 -8.58 -10.43
CA THR A 575 -7.28 -8.68 -9.49
C THR A 575 -8.45 -9.44 -10.12
N LEU A 576 -8.88 -10.51 -9.48
CA LEU A 576 -10.13 -11.22 -9.79
C LEU A 576 -11.27 -10.62 -8.97
N ARG A 577 -12.16 -9.89 -9.64
CA ARG A 577 -13.36 -9.29 -9.04
C ARG A 577 -14.57 -10.17 -9.29
N VAL A 578 -15.29 -10.52 -8.24
CA VAL A 578 -16.49 -11.37 -8.32
C VAL A 578 -17.67 -10.66 -7.68
N THR A 579 -18.82 -10.62 -8.38
CA THR A 579 -20.02 -9.92 -7.90
C THR A 579 -21.22 -10.88 -7.86
N SER A 580 -21.92 -10.89 -6.74
CA SER A 580 -23.17 -11.63 -6.53
C SER A 580 -24.10 -10.84 -5.64
N ASN A 581 -25.37 -10.71 -6.02
CA ASN A 581 -26.42 -10.05 -5.25
C ASN A 581 -26.04 -8.65 -4.71
N GLY A 582 -25.28 -7.88 -5.51
CA GLY A 582 -24.84 -6.53 -5.11
C GLY A 582 -23.60 -6.51 -4.21
N THR A 583 -23.10 -7.66 -3.75
CA THR A 583 -21.86 -7.77 -2.99
C THR A 583 -20.69 -8.10 -3.91
N THR A 584 -19.60 -7.36 -3.79
CA THR A 584 -18.37 -7.58 -4.54
C THR A 584 -17.27 -8.08 -3.61
N LYS A 585 -16.59 -9.16 -4.00
CA LYS A 585 -15.39 -9.68 -3.35
C LYS A 585 -14.27 -9.74 -4.39
N THR A 586 -13.07 -9.46 -3.95
CA THR A 586 -11.88 -9.47 -4.80
C THR A 586 -10.78 -10.30 -4.17
N ASP A 587 -9.97 -10.89 -5.02
CA ASP A 587 -8.67 -11.45 -4.66
C ASP A 587 -7.68 -11.08 -5.74
N ALA A 588 -6.41 -11.02 -5.43
CA ALA A 588 -5.40 -10.60 -6.37
C ALA A 588 -4.14 -11.44 -6.24
N LEU A 589 -3.44 -11.61 -7.34
CA LEU A 589 -2.07 -12.10 -7.37
C LEU A 589 -1.13 -10.98 -7.81
N THR A 590 0.06 -10.97 -7.27
CA THR A 590 1.14 -10.09 -7.70
C THR A 590 2.05 -10.84 -8.66
N LEU A 591 2.23 -10.25 -9.85
CA LEU A 591 3.16 -10.76 -10.83
C LEU A 591 4.40 -9.87 -10.86
N THR A 592 5.51 -10.38 -10.30
CA THR A 592 6.81 -9.71 -10.35
C THR A 592 7.42 -9.87 -11.73
N LEU A 593 7.80 -8.75 -12.35
CA LEU A 593 8.27 -8.70 -13.73
C LEU A 593 9.75 -8.36 -13.76
N TYR A 594 10.55 -9.28 -14.29
CA TYR A 594 11.99 -9.09 -14.44
C TYR A 594 12.33 -8.73 -15.87
N LYS A 595 13.05 -7.62 -16.05
CA LYS A 595 13.57 -7.21 -17.35
C LYS A 595 14.56 -8.22 -17.90
N ALA A 596 14.73 -8.19 -19.21
CA ALA A 596 15.75 -9.01 -19.86
C ALA A 596 17.14 -8.62 -19.36
N LEU A 597 17.93 -9.62 -19.06
CA LEU A 597 19.36 -9.46 -18.81
C LEU A 597 20.05 -9.05 -20.12
N ASN A 598 20.73 -7.94 -20.11
CA ASN A 598 21.52 -7.45 -21.24
C ASN A 598 22.96 -7.28 -20.82
N VAL A 599 23.89 -7.82 -21.60
CA VAL A 599 25.34 -7.78 -21.34
C VAL A 599 26.02 -7.38 -22.63
N PHE A 600 26.89 -6.39 -22.56
CA PHE A 600 27.76 -5.93 -23.62
C PHE A 600 29.17 -5.72 -23.06
N ALA A 601 30.13 -6.47 -23.54
CA ALA A 601 31.50 -6.44 -23.05
C ALA A 601 32.33 -5.24 -23.57
N GLY A 602 31.76 -4.47 -24.50
CA GLY A 602 32.42 -3.38 -25.19
C GLY A 602 32.75 -3.73 -26.65
N GLU A 603 33.15 -2.72 -27.42
CA GLU A 603 33.59 -2.88 -28.79
C GLU A 603 35.01 -3.47 -28.79
N ASN A 604 35.31 -4.31 -29.81
CA ASN A 604 36.67 -4.81 -30.02
C ASN A 604 37.66 -3.65 -30.18
N GLY A 605 38.81 -3.78 -29.56
CA GLY A 605 39.76 -2.67 -29.47
C GLY A 605 41.19 -3.13 -29.65
N TYR A 606 42.08 -2.22 -29.34
CA TYR A 606 43.51 -2.45 -29.40
C TYR A 606 44.22 -1.66 -28.28
N SER A 607 45.40 -2.09 -27.89
CA SER A 607 46.23 -1.40 -26.88
C SER A 607 47.74 -1.68 -27.04
N GLY A 608 48.54 -0.87 -26.42
CA GLY A 608 49.94 -1.16 -26.19
C GLY A 608 50.13 -2.25 -25.12
N ILE A 609 51.16 -3.08 -25.29
CA ILE A 609 51.49 -4.18 -24.36
C ILE A 609 51.83 -3.72 -22.95
N ASN A 610 52.27 -2.46 -22.81
CA ASN A 610 52.67 -1.88 -21.52
C ASN A 610 51.57 -1.12 -20.79
N ARG A 611 50.31 -1.21 -21.27
CA ARG A 611 49.18 -0.50 -20.69
C ARG A 611 48.09 -1.45 -20.25
N PRO A 612 47.43 -1.16 -19.14
CA PRO A 612 46.20 -1.87 -18.81
C PRO A 612 45.09 -1.56 -19.85
N LEU A 613 44.28 -2.57 -20.17
CA LEU A 613 43.13 -2.44 -21.03
C LEU A 613 41.97 -1.86 -20.22
N SER A 614 41.44 -0.72 -20.58
CA SER A 614 40.25 -0.17 -19.96
C SER A 614 38.99 -0.85 -20.51
N LEU A 615 38.09 -1.28 -19.64
CA LEU A 615 36.82 -1.91 -19.95
C LEU A 615 35.64 -0.97 -19.64
N ASP A 616 35.86 0.33 -19.80
CA ASP A 616 34.85 1.38 -19.48
C ASP A 616 33.66 1.41 -20.45
N GLN A 617 33.75 0.74 -21.61
CA GLN A 617 32.66 0.63 -22.57
C GLN A 617 31.68 -0.53 -22.26
N ALA A 618 31.97 -1.33 -21.24
CA ALA A 618 31.13 -2.44 -20.87
C ALA A 618 29.79 -1.93 -20.32
N GLU A 619 28.71 -2.60 -20.72
CA GLU A 619 27.36 -2.32 -20.22
C GLU A 619 26.71 -3.61 -19.74
N ALA A 620 26.10 -3.58 -18.58
CA ALA A 620 25.28 -4.66 -18.09
C ALA A 620 24.04 -4.09 -17.40
N HIS A 621 22.86 -4.64 -17.73
CA HIS A 621 21.60 -4.18 -17.18
C HIS A 621 20.78 -5.35 -16.65
N ASN A 622 20.07 -5.10 -15.53
CA ASN A 622 19.16 -6.05 -14.91
C ASN A 622 19.83 -7.34 -14.41
N TYR A 623 21.04 -7.21 -13.87
CA TYR A 623 21.82 -8.30 -13.28
C TYR A 623 21.82 -8.25 -11.76
N ASP A 624 21.97 -9.42 -11.14
CA ASP A 624 22.16 -9.57 -9.70
C ASP A 624 23.65 -9.67 -9.35
N SER A 625 24.43 -10.25 -10.26
CA SER A 625 25.89 -10.38 -10.15
C SER A 625 26.52 -10.45 -11.52
N LEU A 626 27.78 -10.03 -11.63
CA LEU A 626 28.58 -10.13 -12.82
C LEU A 626 30.03 -10.53 -12.49
N ARG A 627 30.74 -10.97 -13.49
CA ARG A 627 32.20 -11.17 -13.44
C ARG A 627 32.83 -11.12 -14.82
N TRP A 628 34.07 -10.68 -14.86
CA TRP A 628 34.94 -10.80 -16.00
C TRP A 628 35.73 -12.12 -15.94
N VAL A 629 35.91 -12.73 -17.10
CA VAL A 629 36.73 -13.94 -17.30
C VAL A 629 37.68 -13.70 -18.46
N THR A 630 38.94 -14.03 -18.29
CA THR A 630 39.94 -13.98 -19.38
C THR A 630 40.15 -15.38 -19.97
N MET A 631 40.40 -15.43 -21.27
CA MET A 631 40.90 -16.62 -21.95
C MET A 631 42.43 -16.67 -21.98
N GLY A 632 43.11 -15.60 -21.56
CA GLY A 632 44.53 -15.44 -21.45
C GLY A 632 45.12 -15.71 -20.08
N ASP A 633 46.37 -15.30 -19.84
CA ASP A 633 47.08 -15.48 -18.58
C ASP A 633 47.25 -14.18 -17.76
N GLY A 634 46.66 -13.07 -18.23
CA GLY A 634 46.66 -11.81 -17.51
C GLY A 634 45.67 -11.79 -16.35
N HIS A 635 45.47 -10.65 -15.74
CA HIS A 635 44.57 -10.49 -14.59
C HIS A 635 43.77 -9.18 -14.64
N PHE A 636 42.59 -9.17 -14.04
CA PHE A 636 41.77 -7.97 -13.84
C PHE A 636 42.20 -7.26 -12.56
N GLU A 637 42.08 -5.95 -12.54
CA GLU A 637 42.18 -5.15 -11.31
C GLU A 637 41.08 -5.55 -10.31
N ASP A 638 39.84 -5.62 -10.78
CA ASP A 638 38.68 -6.22 -10.09
C ASP A 638 37.79 -6.94 -11.09
N SER A 639 37.77 -8.26 -11.05
CA SER A 639 36.94 -9.06 -11.96
C SER A 639 35.42 -9.01 -11.68
N LEU A 640 35.00 -8.42 -10.55
CA LEU A 640 33.59 -8.29 -10.15
C LEU A 640 33.04 -6.89 -10.42
N ALA A 641 33.86 -5.94 -10.81
CA ALA A 641 33.44 -4.60 -11.20
C ALA A 641 33.08 -4.56 -12.68
N LEU A 642 31.97 -3.87 -13.05
CA LEU A 642 31.59 -3.71 -14.45
C LEU A 642 32.64 -2.98 -15.26
N HIS A 643 33.12 -1.86 -14.75
CA HIS A 643 34.22 -1.09 -15.31
C HIS A 643 35.47 -1.41 -14.52
N THR A 644 36.47 -1.96 -15.20
CA THR A 644 37.72 -2.40 -14.59
C THR A 644 38.87 -2.31 -15.62
N HIS A 645 40.05 -2.64 -15.16
CA HIS A 645 41.23 -2.75 -16.03
C HIS A 645 41.68 -4.19 -16.11
N TYR A 646 42.15 -4.58 -17.28
CA TYR A 646 42.82 -5.86 -17.48
C TYR A 646 44.31 -5.64 -17.79
N PHE A 647 45.19 -6.38 -17.12
CA PHE A 647 46.62 -6.36 -17.32
C PHE A 647 47.01 -7.59 -18.12
N PRO A 648 47.45 -7.43 -19.38
CA PRO A 648 47.84 -8.56 -20.23
C PRO A 648 48.99 -9.37 -19.63
N GLY A 649 48.90 -10.68 -19.74
CA GLY A 649 49.98 -11.62 -19.36
C GLY A 649 50.97 -11.87 -20.46
N GLU A 650 52.02 -12.70 -20.19
CA GLU A 650 53.05 -13.02 -21.17
C GLU A 650 52.50 -13.77 -22.40
N MET A 651 51.53 -14.68 -22.18
CA MET A 651 50.88 -15.42 -23.28
C MET A 651 50.00 -14.52 -24.13
N ASP A 652 49.28 -13.57 -23.52
CA ASP A 652 48.47 -12.60 -24.26
C ASP A 652 49.35 -11.77 -25.20
N ILE A 653 50.50 -11.31 -24.70
CA ILE A 653 51.48 -10.54 -25.44
C ILE A 653 52.09 -11.35 -26.58
N GLU A 654 52.43 -12.61 -26.32
CA GLU A 654 53.01 -13.52 -27.35
C GLU A 654 52.00 -13.85 -28.45
N GLN A 655 50.70 -13.97 -28.10
CA GLN A 655 49.60 -14.19 -29.05
C GLN A 655 49.26 -12.94 -29.87
N GLY A 656 49.56 -11.78 -29.33
CA GLY A 656 49.22 -10.48 -29.92
C GLY A 656 47.74 -10.10 -29.77
N PHE A 657 46.95 -10.76 -28.94
CA PHE A 657 45.58 -10.44 -28.61
C PHE A 657 45.12 -11.14 -27.34
N VAL A 658 44.02 -10.63 -26.76
CA VAL A 658 43.29 -11.26 -25.67
C VAL A 658 41.79 -11.16 -25.88
N GLU A 659 41.04 -12.18 -25.45
CA GLU A 659 39.60 -12.22 -25.40
C GLU A 659 39.15 -12.20 -23.94
N LEU A 660 38.30 -11.23 -23.62
CA LEU A 660 37.73 -10.99 -22.29
C LEU A 660 36.25 -11.15 -22.34
N MET A 661 35.67 -12.00 -21.48
CA MET A 661 34.25 -12.29 -21.44
C MET A 661 33.64 -11.69 -20.19
N LEU A 662 32.59 -10.90 -20.38
CA LEU A 662 31.73 -10.42 -19.32
C LEU A 662 30.56 -11.39 -19.16
N GLU A 663 30.44 -12.02 -18.00
CA GLU A 663 29.36 -12.88 -17.62
C GLU A 663 28.48 -12.19 -16.58
N ALA A 664 27.17 -12.27 -16.71
CA ALA A 664 26.24 -11.76 -15.71
C ALA A 664 25.08 -12.72 -15.47
N TRP A 665 24.54 -12.69 -14.24
CA TRP A 665 23.46 -13.55 -13.77
C TRP A 665 22.33 -12.69 -13.20
N SER A 666 21.11 -13.14 -13.43
CA SER A 666 19.90 -12.59 -12.83
C SER A 666 18.93 -13.72 -12.51
N PHE A 667 17.81 -13.39 -11.83
CA PHE A 667 16.69 -14.33 -11.66
C PHE A 667 16.26 -14.99 -12.99
N CYS A 668 16.35 -14.24 -14.09
CA CYS A 668 15.94 -14.70 -15.43
C CYS A 668 16.99 -15.56 -16.17
N GLY A 669 18.12 -15.82 -15.58
CA GLY A 669 19.16 -16.67 -16.17
C GLY A 669 20.53 -16.00 -16.23
N HIS A 670 21.32 -16.45 -17.21
CA HIS A 670 22.71 -16.05 -17.42
C HIS A 670 22.86 -15.53 -18.85
N SER A 671 23.69 -14.50 -19.01
CA SER A 671 24.11 -13.97 -20.32
C SER A 671 25.57 -13.61 -20.26
N SER A 672 26.23 -13.69 -21.41
CA SER A 672 27.64 -13.30 -21.54
C SER A 672 27.92 -12.67 -22.89
N ASP A 673 28.90 -11.81 -22.94
CA ASP A 673 29.42 -11.21 -24.15
C ASP A 673 30.95 -11.17 -24.07
N THR A 674 31.62 -11.10 -25.24
CA THR A 674 33.10 -11.20 -25.33
C THR A 674 33.63 -10.05 -26.16
N VAL A 675 34.63 -9.37 -25.62
CA VAL A 675 35.40 -8.33 -26.31
C VAL A 675 36.82 -8.82 -26.58
N ARG A 676 37.33 -8.47 -27.75
CA ARG A 676 38.68 -8.81 -28.18
C ARG A 676 39.53 -7.55 -28.28
N PHE A 677 40.74 -7.59 -27.73
CA PHE A 677 41.77 -6.57 -27.85
C PHE A 677 42.97 -7.09 -28.60
N GLU A 678 43.40 -6.41 -29.66
CA GLU A 678 44.67 -6.60 -30.32
C GLU A 678 45.77 -5.89 -29.54
N LEU A 679 46.90 -6.54 -29.32
CA LEU A 679 48.01 -6.05 -28.51
C LEU A 679 49.19 -5.71 -29.38
N PHE A 680 49.63 -4.46 -29.38
CA PHE A 680 50.76 -3.98 -30.16
C PHE A 680 51.90 -3.55 -29.27
N LYS A 681 53.11 -3.75 -29.73
CA LYS A 681 54.27 -3.16 -29.10
C LYS A 681 54.21 -1.65 -29.24
N ASP A 682 54.32 -0.95 -28.16
CA ASP A 682 54.32 0.50 -28.08
C ASP A 682 55.76 1.06 -28.02
N TYR A 683 55.89 2.30 -28.48
CA TYR A 683 57.18 2.95 -28.62
C TYR A 683 57.21 4.34 -27.99
N ALA A 684 58.38 4.82 -27.59
CA ALA A 684 58.53 6.16 -27.06
C ALA A 684 58.84 7.15 -28.17
N LEU A 685 58.34 8.39 -28.04
CA LEU A 685 58.71 9.53 -28.87
C LEU A 685 58.99 10.71 -27.95
N GLU A 686 60.20 11.31 -28.09
CA GLU A 686 60.62 12.39 -27.21
C GLU A 686 61.35 13.50 -27.95
N GLY A 687 61.38 14.69 -27.37
CA GLY A 687 62.03 15.85 -27.94
C GLY A 687 61.85 17.10 -27.09
N HIS A 688 62.10 18.25 -27.68
CA HIS A 688 62.00 19.54 -26.97
C HIS A 688 61.11 20.52 -27.73
N THR A 689 60.55 21.42 -26.97
CA THR A 689 59.77 22.57 -27.48
C THR A 689 60.61 23.83 -27.35
N TRP A 690 60.61 24.64 -28.44
CA TRP A 690 61.43 25.84 -28.59
C TRP A 690 60.55 27.06 -28.94
N LEU A 691 61.08 28.29 -28.64
CA LEU A 691 60.49 29.54 -29.09
C LEU A 691 61.65 30.52 -29.32
N GLY A 692 61.84 30.95 -30.59
CA GLY A 692 62.91 31.91 -30.95
C GLY A 692 64.32 31.46 -30.60
N GLY A 693 64.58 30.15 -30.54
CA GLY A 693 65.89 29.55 -30.24
C GLY A 693 66.18 29.29 -28.75
N GLU A 694 65.21 29.53 -27.88
CA GLU A 694 65.23 29.22 -26.43
C GLU A 694 64.28 28.08 -26.14
N LEU A 695 64.61 27.20 -25.15
CA LEU A 695 63.72 26.11 -24.73
C LEU A 695 62.43 26.69 -24.16
N ARG A 696 61.28 26.11 -24.57
CA ARG A 696 59.98 26.57 -24.15
C ARG A 696 59.28 25.54 -23.26
N PRO A 697 59.19 25.78 -21.95
CA PRO A 697 58.46 24.88 -21.00
C PRO A 697 56.94 24.99 -21.14
N HIS A 698 56.23 24.03 -20.52
CA HIS A 698 54.75 24.01 -20.40
C HIS A 698 54.02 24.13 -21.74
N THR A 699 54.62 23.63 -22.80
CA THR A 699 53.99 23.55 -24.12
C THR A 699 53.23 22.25 -24.25
N GLN A 700 51.98 22.34 -24.70
CA GLN A 700 51.18 21.17 -24.97
C GLN A 700 51.59 20.54 -26.29
N VAL A 701 51.88 19.25 -26.30
CA VAL A 701 52.24 18.51 -27.51
C VAL A 701 51.23 17.39 -27.72
N VAL A 702 50.66 17.31 -28.90
CA VAL A 702 49.64 16.33 -29.31
C VAL A 702 50.15 15.52 -30.48
N ALA A 703 50.17 14.22 -30.36
CA ALA A 703 50.45 13.27 -31.43
C ALA A 703 49.12 12.69 -31.96
N THR A 704 48.77 12.96 -33.22
CA THR A 704 47.53 12.47 -33.87
C THR A 704 47.91 11.33 -34.81
N ALA A 705 47.38 10.12 -34.55
CA ALA A 705 47.57 8.96 -35.43
C ALA A 705 46.73 9.12 -36.70
N LEU A 706 47.28 8.80 -37.85
CA LEU A 706 46.59 8.84 -39.13
C LEU A 706 45.83 7.57 -39.46
N GLY A 707 46.18 6.42 -38.87
CA GLY A 707 45.56 5.12 -39.10
C GLY A 707 45.81 4.55 -40.51
N ASP A 708 46.82 5.06 -41.19
CA ASP A 708 47.13 4.64 -42.57
C ASP A 708 47.82 3.26 -42.60
N ASP A 709 48.65 2.97 -41.57
CA ASP A 709 49.40 1.72 -41.44
C ASP A 709 48.73 0.70 -40.54
N ASN A 710 47.94 1.18 -39.60
CA ASN A 710 47.17 0.35 -38.67
C ASN A 710 45.71 0.87 -38.48
N PRO A 711 44.73 0.21 -39.13
CA PRO A 711 43.33 0.66 -39.09
C PRO A 711 42.74 0.59 -37.67
N PHE A 712 43.42 -0.05 -36.70
CA PHE A 712 43.02 -0.12 -35.31
C PHE A 712 43.56 1.04 -34.46
N VAL A 713 44.48 1.82 -34.99
CA VAL A 713 45.10 2.98 -34.32
C VAL A 713 44.45 4.25 -34.86
N SER A 714 43.41 4.70 -34.21
CA SER A 714 42.79 6.01 -34.45
C SER A 714 42.74 6.75 -33.12
N GLY A 715 43.43 7.86 -33.07
CA GLY A 715 43.41 8.64 -31.84
C GLY A 715 44.57 9.66 -31.76
N PHE A 716 44.61 10.32 -30.63
CA PHE A 716 45.69 11.21 -30.32
C PHE A 716 46.16 10.98 -28.89
N TYR A 717 47.45 11.23 -28.73
CA TYR A 717 48.17 11.16 -27.47
C TYR A 717 48.61 12.59 -27.11
N ARG A 718 48.66 12.90 -25.82
CA ARG A 718 49.00 14.24 -25.35
C ARG A 718 50.05 14.17 -24.26
N THR A 719 50.95 15.12 -24.28
CA THR A 719 51.91 15.34 -23.22
C THR A 719 52.12 16.86 -23.08
N THR A 720 52.82 17.25 -22.01
CA THR A 720 53.20 18.65 -21.77
C THR A 720 54.69 18.70 -21.53
N SER A 721 55.40 19.64 -22.15
CA SER A 721 56.84 19.79 -21.91
C SER A 721 57.10 20.27 -20.48
N ASN A 722 58.12 19.73 -19.86
CA ASN A 722 58.56 20.05 -18.51
C ASN A 722 59.26 21.42 -18.44
N ASP A 723 59.80 21.79 -17.27
CA ASP A 723 60.54 23.04 -17.04
C ASP A 723 61.80 23.23 -17.94
N GLU A 724 62.31 22.16 -18.51
CA GLU A 724 63.45 22.14 -19.46
C GLU A 724 62.99 22.10 -20.93
N GLY A 725 61.66 22.26 -21.18
CA GLY A 725 61.09 22.18 -22.52
C GLY A 725 61.07 20.75 -23.11
N PHE A 726 61.37 19.73 -22.33
CA PHE A 726 61.38 18.34 -22.76
C PHE A 726 59.99 17.74 -22.68
N PHE A 727 59.58 17.05 -23.75
CA PHE A 727 58.33 16.27 -23.77
C PHE A 727 58.62 14.81 -24.16
N ARG A 728 57.73 13.90 -23.71
CA ARG A 728 57.83 12.50 -24.04
C ARG A 728 56.44 11.86 -24.12
N PHE A 729 56.23 11.05 -25.11
CA PHE A 729 55.17 10.04 -25.18
C PHE A 729 55.83 8.68 -24.88
N ASP A 730 55.36 7.98 -23.87
CA ASP A 730 55.98 6.72 -23.43
C ASP A 730 55.45 5.49 -24.17
N ALA A 731 54.32 5.61 -24.89
CA ALA A 731 53.66 4.44 -25.43
C ALA A 731 52.74 4.81 -26.62
N LEU A 732 53.39 5.14 -27.75
CA LEU A 732 52.70 5.29 -29.03
C LEU A 732 52.64 3.93 -29.73
N LEU A 733 51.49 3.59 -30.30
CA LEU A 733 51.34 2.41 -31.13
C LEU A 733 51.99 2.63 -32.51
N PRO A 734 52.45 1.56 -33.19
CA PRO A 734 52.97 1.66 -34.54
C PRO A 734 51.93 2.31 -35.49
N ASP A 735 52.25 3.50 -35.99
CA ASP A 735 51.42 4.25 -36.97
C ASP A 735 52.19 5.51 -37.45
N THR A 736 51.64 6.17 -38.41
CA THR A 736 52.08 7.50 -38.83
C THR A 736 51.39 8.59 -38.01
N TYR A 737 52.21 9.47 -37.41
CA TYR A 737 51.68 10.52 -36.52
C TYR A 737 51.96 11.92 -37.05
N ILE A 738 51.02 12.80 -36.79
CA ILE A 738 51.21 14.26 -36.91
C ILE A 738 51.38 14.81 -35.50
N LEU A 739 52.44 15.60 -35.27
CA LEU A 739 52.63 16.32 -34.02
C LEU A 739 52.17 17.75 -34.15
N TYR A 740 51.42 18.22 -33.18
CA TYR A 740 50.98 19.61 -33.04
C TYR A 740 51.36 20.13 -31.68
N ALA A 741 52.05 21.24 -31.60
CA ALA A 741 52.42 21.87 -30.35
C ALA A 741 51.75 23.23 -30.21
N PHE A 742 51.31 23.58 -29.02
CA PHE A 742 50.72 24.88 -28.74
C PHE A 742 50.97 25.33 -27.30
N PRO A 743 51.08 26.63 -27.04
CA PRO A 743 51.27 27.17 -25.71
C PRO A 743 50.01 27.03 -24.84
N ASP A 744 50.17 27.18 -23.54
CA ASP A 744 49.01 27.32 -22.65
C ASP A 744 48.15 28.54 -23.05
N THR A 745 46.84 28.48 -22.81
CA THR A 745 45.80 29.38 -23.30
C THR A 745 46.01 30.87 -22.98
N LEU A 746 46.92 31.23 -22.11
CA LEU A 746 47.23 32.59 -21.68
C LEU A 746 48.51 33.15 -22.31
N ASP A 747 49.18 32.43 -23.21
CA ASP A 747 50.42 32.84 -23.81
C ASP A 747 50.17 33.85 -24.96
N THR A 748 50.81 35.01 -24.89
CA THR A 748 50.72 36.06 -25.90
C THR A 748 51.98 36.14 -26.80
N GLU A 749 52.95 35.28 -26.58
CA GLU A 749 54.25 35.32 -27.26
C GLU A 749 54.45 34.20 -28.30
N ALA A 750 53.67 33.12 -28.16
CA ALA A 750 53.82 31.94 -29.02
C ALA A 750 52.50 31.51 -29.67
N GLY A 751 52.51 31.05 -30.88
CA GLY A 751 51.41 30.40 -31.59
C GLY A 751 51.54 28.86 -31.61
N GLY A 752 50.49 28.17 -32.04
CA GLY A 752 50.53 26.73 -32.29
C GLY A 752 51.20 26.39 -33.62
N CYS A 753 51.93 25.29 -33.70
CA CYS A 753 52.56 24.78 -34.94
C CYS A 753 52.59 23.27 -35.02
N TYR A 754 52.74 22.79 -36.25
CA TYR A 754 53.07 21.36 -36.51
C TYR A 754 54.58 21.12 -36.47
N TYR A 755 54.97 19.84 -36.46
CA TYR A 755 56.34 19.47 -36.50
C TYR A 755 57.12 20.15 -37.63
N LEU A 756 58.35 20.62 -37.38
CA LEU A 756 59.23 21.47 -38.21
C LEU A 756 58.75 22.94 -38.33
N GLY A 757 57.89 23.43 -37.47
CA GLY A 757 57.46 24.81 -37.38
C GLY A 757 56.41 25.23 -38.44
N ASP A 758 55.77 24.29 -39.10
CA ASP A 758 54.74 24.56 -40.09
C ASP A 758 53.41 24.97 -39.43
N LEU A 759 52.72 25.90 -40.11
CA LEU A 759 51.39 26.38 -39.66
C LEU A 759 50.25 25.58 -40.24
N GLN A 760 50.54 24.59 -41.05
CA GLN A 760 49.56 23.71 -41.68
C GLN A 760 50.07 22.27 -41.74
N TRP A 761 49.20 21.35 -41.57
CA TRP A 761 49.57 19.95 -41.69
C TRP A 761 49.74 19.58 -43.16
N ASN A 762 50.73 18.73 -43.43
CA ASN A 762 50.92 18.12 -44.74
C ASN A 762 51.75 16.82 -44.55
N GLU A 763 51.80 16.00 -45.62
CA GLU A 763 52.51 14.71 -45.54
C GLU A 763 54.01 14.83 -45.18
N SER A 764 54.65 15.98 -45.45
CA SER A 764 56.08 16.16 -45.12
C SER A 764 56.36 16.32 -43.62
N ASN A 765 55.32 16.56 -42.81
CA ASN A 765 55.42 16.73 -41.35
C ASN A 765 55.02 15.51 -40.55
N MET A 766 54.87 14.37 -41.20
CA MET A 766 54.43 13.11 -40.58
C MET A 766 55.67 12.35 -40.02
N ILE A 767 55.41 11.67 -38.92
CA ILE A 767 56.41 10.83 -38.22
C ILE A 767 55.91 9.39 -38.21
N GLU A 768 56.69 8.48 -38.85
CA GLU A 768 56.38 7.04 -38.77
C GLU A 768 57.01 6.49 -37.49
N VAL A 769 56.11 5.91 -36.61
CA VAL A 769 56.51 5.32 -35.34
C VAL A 769 56.51 3.81 -35.50
N ASP A 770 57.63 3.22 -35.74
CA ASP A 770 57.92 1.76 -35.80
C ASP A 770 59.03 1.35 -34.82
N GLY A 771 59.50 2.30 -34.01
CA GLY A 771 60.59 2.16 -33.01
C GLY A 771 60.61 3.41 -32.12
N ASP A 772 61.44 3.41 -31.07
CA ASP A 772 61.68 4.56 -30.23
C ASP A 772 62.30 5.70 -31.01
N ILE A 773 61.73 6.91 -30.91
CA ILE A 773 62.15 8.10 -31.64
C ILE A 773 62.61 9.18 -30.68
N TYR A 774 63.74 9.76 -30.94
CA TYR A 774 64.43 10.74 -30.09
C TYR A 774 64.66 12.04 -30.89
N ASP A 775 64.94 13.11 -30.18
CA ASP A 775 65.30 14.43 -30.73
C ASP A 775 64.27 15.03 -31.68
N VAL A 776 63.00 14.88 -31.40
CA VAL A 776 61.90 15.47 -32.14
C VAL A 776 61.63 16.88 -31.62
N ASP A 777 62.25 17.88 -32.22
CA ASP A 777 62.15 19.28 -31.77
C ASP A 777 60.98 20.01 -32.42
N LEU A 778 60.18 20.75 -31.62
CA LEU A 778 59.04 21.56 -32.04
C LEU A 778 59.34 23.04 -31.77
N ASP A 779 59.53 23.87 -32.83
CA ASP A 779 59.83 25.30 -32.70
C ASP A 779 58.57 26.12 -32.94
N LEU A 780 58.04 26.66 -31.85
CA LEU A 780 56.76 27.43 -31.89
C LEU A 780 56.97 28.76 -32.59
N PRO A 781 55.98 29.18 -33.43
CA PRO A 781 56.08 30.47 -34.08
C PRO A 781 55.85 31.59 -33.06
N GLN A 782 56.73 32.60 -33.15
CA GLN A 782 56.67 33.80 -32.31
C GLN A 782 55.54 34.73 -32.76
N ILE A 783 54.71 35.18 -31.84
CA ILE A 783 53.70 36.21 -32.04
C ILE A 783 54.37 37.60 -31.96
N GLU A 784 53.98 38.55 -32.81
CA GLU A 784 54.55 39.88 -32.84
C GLU A 784 54.32 40.63 -31.52
N PRO A 785 55.40 41.01 -30.78
CA PRO A 785 55.25 41.62 -29.47
C PRO A 785 54.57 42.99 -29.52
N GLY A 786 53.63 43.25 -28.57
CA GLY A 786 52.97 44.53 -28.41
C GLY A 786 51.87 44.86 -29.44
N PHE A 787 51.41 43.85 -30.18
CA PHE A 787 50.36 44.04 -31.19
C PHE A 787 48.97 44.33 -30.61
N HIS A 788 48.60 43.75 -29.45
CA HIS A 788 47.30 43.86 -28.79
C HIS A 788 47.15 45.19 -28.02
N THR A 789 47.13 46.35 -28.72
CA THR A 789 47.08 47.69 -28.11
C THR A 789 45.93 48.59 -28.68
N GLY A 790 45.06 48.02 -29.46
CA GLY A 790 43.94 48.69 -30.08
C GLY A 790 42.58 48.50 -29.43
N ASN A 791 41.52 48.90 -30.12
CA ASN A 791 40.14 48.78 -29.68
C ASN A 791 39.29 47.80 -30.53
N GLY A 792 39.93 47.00 -31.35
CA GLY A 792 39.25 46.11 -32.28
C GLY A 792 39.06 44.72 -31.66
N LEU A 793 38.04 44.03 -32.14
CA LEU A 793 37.74 42.63 -31.76
C LEU A 793 37.43 41.81 -33.01
N ILE A 794 38.04 40.63 -33.14
CA ILE A 794 37.68 39.56 -34.08
C ILE A 794 37.34 38.31 -33.31
N GLY A 795 36.17 37.70 -33.62
CA GLY A 795 35.78 36.45 -32.97
C GLY A 795 34.78 35.64 -33.79
N GLY A 796 34.47 34.49 -33.32
CA GLY A 796 33.58 33.61 -34.02
C GLY A 796 33.35 32.29 -33.26
N VAL A 797 32.74 31.33 -33.93
CA VAL A 797 32.41 30.00 -33.41
C VAL A 797 32.88 28.94 -34.42
N PHE A 798 33.38 27.85 -33.94
CA PHE A 798 33.67 26.66 -34.76
C PHE A 798 32.54 25.68 -34.54
N ASP A 799 31.59 25.58 -35.47
CA ASP A 799 30.39 24.77 -35.39
C ASP A 799 30.73 23.29 -35.69
N TYR A 800 29.83 22.42 -35.23
CA TYR A 800 29.86 21.01 -35.66
C TYR A 800 29.58 20.90 -37.15
N PRO A 801 30.11 19.83 -37.82
CA PRO A 801 29.83 19.61 -39.23
C PRO A 801 28.33 19.53 -39.54
N GLU A 802 27.96 20.01 -40.77
CA GLU A 802 26.58 20.03 -41.25
C GLU A 802 25.94 18.66 -41.54
N TRP A 803 26.64 17.54 -41.28
CA TRP A 803 26.13 16.15 -41.45
C TRP A 803 26.39 15.33 -40.21
N SER A 804 25.51 14.31 -39.97
CA SER A 804 25.61 13.41 -38.83
C SER A 804 26.88 12.57 -38.90
N PHE A 805 27.84 12.89 -38.09
CA PHE A 805 28.97 12.05 -37.73
C PHE A 805 28.62 11.26 -36.47
N LYS A 806 29.11 10.04 -36.29
CA LYS A 806 29.18 9.40 -35.00
C LYS A 806 30.08 10.26 -34.10
N ALA A 807 29.72 10.49 -32.87
CA ALA A 807 30.51 11.26 -31.92
C ALA A 807 31.94 10.69 -31.72
N SER A 808 32.17 9.43 -32.08
CA SER A 808 33.47 8.77 -32.14
C SER A 808 34.42 9.29 -33.24
N ASP A 809 33.87 9.90 -34.29
CA ASP A 809 34.63 10.36 -35.45
C ASP A 809 35.13 11.80 -35.27
N PHE A 810 34.67 12.51 -34.26
CA PHE A 810 35.10 13.85 -33.90
C PHE A 810 35.64 13.90 -32.49
N TYR A 811 36.81 14.50 -32.39
CA TYR A 811 37.55 14.79 -31.16
C TYR A 811 36.83 15.82 -30.24
N CYS A 812 35.60 15.54 -29.92
CA CYS A 812 34.89 16.18 -28.79
C CYS A 812 35.30 15.59 -27.45
N GLN A 813 36.35 14.79 -27.40
CA GLN A 813 36.97 14.43 -26.15
C GLN A 813 37.68 15.66 -25.61
N SER A 814 37.28 16.06 -24.44
CA SER A 814 37.83 17.13 -23.65
C SER A 814 39.36 17.00 -23.58
N TRP A 815 40.10 17.71 -24.41
CA TRP A 815 41.52 17.78 -24.35
C TRP A 815 42.06 18.36 -23.04
N LEU A 816 41.16 18.79 -22.15
CA LEU A 816 41.52 19.57 -20.96
C LEU A 816 40.72 19.23 -19.70
N ARG A 817 40.17 18.02 -19.53
CA ARG A 817 39.56 17.65 -18.25
C ARG A 817 40.14 16.36 -17.70
N GLU A 818 40.75 16.47 -16.52
CA GLU A 818 41.04 15.39 -15.59
C GLU A 818 39.82 14.89 -14.85
N ASP A 819 38.60 15.42 -15.12
CA ASP A 819 37.35 15.07 -14.45
C ASP A 819 36.42 14.26 -15.36
N SER A 820 36.02 13.09 -14.88
CA SER A 820 35.26 12.00 -15.51
C SER A 820 33.77 12.25 -15.80
N ASP A 821 33.33 13.50 -15.91
CA ASP A 821 31.94 13.80 -16.32
C ASP A 821 31.90 14.28 -17.76
N ALA A 822 31.79 13.33 -18.69
CA ALA A 822 31.52 13.55 -20.10
C ALA A 822 30.10 14.14 -20.27
N THR A 823 29.97 15.44 -20.07
CA THR A 823 28.83 16.19 -20.56
C THR A 823 29.11 16.59 -22.00
N TYR A 824 28.32 16.07 -22.91
CA TYR A 824 28.33 16.33 -24.35
C TYR A 824 28.64 17.77 -24.68
N CYS A 825 29.58 18.00 -25.64
CA CYS A 825 29.75 19.33 -26.28
C CYS A 825 28.43 19.68 -26.93
N THR A 826 27.76 20.68 -26.41
CA THR A 826 26.40 20.98 -26.83
C THR A 826 26.31 21.86 -28.06
N ASP A 827 27.34 22.67 -28.42
CA ASP A 827 27.17 23.70 -29.47
C ASP A 827 28.40 24.03 -30.33
N GLY A 828 29.58 23.37 -30.25
CA GLY A 828 30.72 23.66 -31.12
C GLY A 828 32.00 22.84 -30.83
N LEU A 829 32.96 22.89 -31.78
CA LEU A 829 34.26 22.18 -31.64
C LEU A 829 35.18 22.94 -30.68
N SER A 830 35.52 22.34 -29.54
CA SER A 830 36.42 22.91 -28.53
C SER A 830 37.86 22.60 -28.82
N ASN A 831 38.78 23.42 -28.28
CA ASN A 831 40.23 23.23 -28.31
C ASN A 831 40.86 23.17 -29.73
N VAL A 832 40.21 23.80 -30.68
CA VAL A 832 40.78 23.99 -32.01
C VAL A 832 41.67 25.23 -32.01
N GLY A 833 42.88 25.12 -32.52
CA GLY A 833 43.78 26.25 -32.70
C GLY A 833 43.34 27.21 -33.82
N VAL A 834 43.20 28.48 -33.49
CA VAL A 834 42.85 29.53 -34.42
C VAL A 834 43.93 30.59 -34.41
N LEU A 835 44.45 30.92 -35.57
CA LEU A 835 45.52 31.91 -35.78
C LEU A 835 44.94 33.21 -36.35
N LEU A 836 45.42 34.32 -35.83
CA LEU A 836 45.22 35.65 -36.44
C LEU A 836 46.48 36.05 -37.25
N LEU A 837 46.31 36.35 -38.50
CA LEU A 837 47.42 36.72 -39.43
C LEU A 837 47.30 38.15 -39.87
N ASN A 838 48.41 38.75 -40.22
CA ASN A 838 48.49 40.07 -40.89
C ASN A 838 47.91 40.01 -42.31
N ALA A 839 47.69 41.19 -42.95
CA ALA A 839 47.17 41.32 -44.32
C ALA A 839 48.00 40.56 -45.37
N GLY A 840 49.27 40.40 -45.16
CA GLY A 840 50.18 39.66 -46.05
C GLY A 840 50.20 38.18 -45.81
N LYS A 841 49.50 37.67 -44.80
CA LYS A 841 49.43 36.22 -44.37
C LYS A 841 50.82 35.62 -44.02
N GLN A 842 51.77 36.45 -43.63
CA GLN A 842 53.14 36.06 -43.38
C GLN A 842 53.53 36.10 -41.89
N ARG A 843 52.74 36.80 -41.08
CA ARG A 843 53.06 36.98 -39.68
C ARG A 843 51.87 36.59 -38.83
N ILE A 844 52.08 35.86 -37.72
CA ILE A 844 51.12 35.55 -36.71
C ILE A 844 50.98 36.73 -35.74
N LEU A 845 49.80 37.23 -35.60
CA LEU A 845 49.47 38.35 -34.72
C LEU A 845 48.71 37.93 -33.46
N GLY A 846 48.22 36.70 -33.42
CA GLY A 846 47.52 36.12 -32.25
C GLY A 846 47.21 34.63 -32.46
N PHE A 847 47.08 33.95 -31.34
CA PHE A 847 46.63 32.56 -31.26
C PHE A 847 45.48 32.45 -30.24
N ALA A 848 44.48 31.69 -30.53
CA ALA A 848 43.38 31.38 -29.63
C ALA A 848 42.94 29.94 -29.79
N LEU A 849 42.57 29.29 -28.67
CA LEU A 849 41.86 28.01 -28.67
C LEU A 849 40.38 28.21 -28.55
N THR A 850 39.59 27.49 -29.29
CA THR A 850 38.15 27.47 -29.10
C THR A 850 37.77 26.94 -27.71
N ASN A 851 36.83 27.60 -27.05
CA ASN A 851 36.33 27.19 -25.76
C ASN A 851 35.35 26.01 -25.89
N PRO A 852 34.79 25.45 -24.78
CA PRO A 852 33.82 24.32 -24.82
C PRO A 852 32.57 24.57 -25.70
N ASN A 853 32.22 25.81 -25.99
CA ASN A 853 31.13 26.18 -26.91
C ASN A 853 31.61 26.42 -28.32
N GLY A 854 32.87 26.10 -28.64
CA GLY A 854 33.45 26.38 -29.95
C GLY A 854 33.84 27.82 -30.19
N CYS A 855 33.66 28.72 -29.23
CA CYS A 855 33.90 30.15 -29.44
C CYS A 855 35.36 30.52 -29.26
N PHE A 856 35.84 31.45 -30.10
CA PHE A 856 37.16 32.07 -30.01
C PHE A 856 37.10 33.57 -30.20
N HIS A 857 38.07 34.35 -29.70
CA HIS A 857 38.14 35.78 -29.91
C HIS A 857 39.57 36.31 -29.72
N PHE A 858 39.88 37.36 -30.50
CA PHE A 858 41.08 38.19 -30.39
C PHE A 858 40.64 39.61 -30.03
N THR A 859 41.14 40.11 -28.90
CA THR A 859 40.75 41.42 -28.35
C THR A 859 41.90 42.43 -28.49
N ASN A 860 41.59 43.70 -28.28
CA ASN A 860 42.55 44.79 -28.28
C ASN A 860 43.33 44.92 -29.59
N LEU A 861 42.71 44.60 -30.72
CA LEU A 861 43.38 44.71 -32.03
C LEU A 861 43.45 46.15 -32.52
N PRO A 862 44.61 46.60 -33.09
CA PRO A 862 44.69 47.83 -33.84
C PRO A 862 43.71 47.82 -35.03
N PHE A 863 43.31 48.97 -35.52
CA PHE A 863 42.56 49.06 -36.78
C PHE A 863 43.48 48.70 -37.96
N GLY A 864 43.01 47.81 -38.81
CA GLY A 864 43.83 47.27 -39.92
C GLY A 864 43.12 46.08 -40.57
N THR A 865 43.82 45.39 -41.45
CA THR A 865 43.33 44.21 -42.18
C THR A 865 43.97 42.95 -41.68
N TYR A 866 43.15 41.95 -41.47
CA TYR A 866 43.49 40.66 -40.84
C TYR A 866 42.95 39.49 -41.63
N HIS A 867 43.56 38.32 -41.38
CA HIS A 867 42.99 37.01 -41.74
C HIS A 867 42.91 36.14 -40.52
N VAL A 868 41.86 35.29 -40.43
CA VAL A 868 41.72 34.22 -39.45
C VAL A 868 41.95 32.88 -40.15
N MET A 869 42.76 32.05 -39.57
CA MET A 869 43.06 30.70 -40.05
C MET A 869 42.83 29.65 -38.97
N ALA A 870 42.17 28.59 -39.32
CA ALA A 870 42.09 27.38 -38.54
C ALA A 870 42.50 26.17 -39.39
N ASP A 871 43.27 25.28 -38.83
CA ASP A 871 43.75 24.10 -39.51
C ASP A 871 43.50 22.87 -38.59
N LEU A 872 43.02 21.80 -39.16
CA LEU A 872 42.76 20.55 -38.45
C LEU A 872 43.39 19.38 -39.18
N PRO A 873 44.12 18.49 -38.50
CA PRO A 873 44.60 17.28 -39.11
C PRO A 873 43.47 16.52 -39.81
N ARG A 874 43.72 15.96 -40.97
CA ARG A 874 42.80 15.30 -41.90
C ARG A 874 41.74 16.19 -42.60
N TYR A 875 41.40 17.36 -42.07
CA TYR A 875 40.34 18.23 -42.62
C TYR A 875 40.91 19.46 -43.35
N GLY A 876 42.18 19.65 -43.23
CA GLY A 876 42.86 20.73 -43.89
C GLY A 876 42.56 22.13 -43.33
N ARG A 877 42.97 23.15 -44.02
CA ARG A 877 43.02 24.51 -43.57
C ARG A 877 41.81 25.31 -44.04
N GLY A 878 41.15 26.02 -43.12
CA GLY A 878 40.27 27.13 -43.43
C GLY A 878 40.97 28.47 -43.28
N LEU A 879 40.86 29.29 -44.27
CA LEU A 879 41.38 30.66 -44.25
C LEU A 879 40.24 31.62 -44.62
N CYS A 880 39.96 32.56 -43.72
CA CYS A 880 38.99 33.61 -43.94
C CYS A 880 39.50 34.63 -44.98
N GLU A 881 38.58 35.24 -45.75
CA GLU A 881 38.82 36.43 -46.54
C GLU A 881 39.24 37.61 -45.64
N GLU A 882 39.66 38.72 -46.26
CA GLU A 882 40.11 39.89 -45.52
C GLU A 882 39.09 40.44 -44.56
N ILE A 883 39.49 40.63 -43.29
CA ILE A 883 38.71 41.27 -42.25
C ILE A 883 39.31 42.62 -41.95
N THR A 884 38.62 43.69 -42.28
CA THR A 884 39.09 45.05 -42.02
C THR A 884 38.39 45.61 -40.80
N LEU A 885 39.17 46.00 -39.79
CA LEU A 885 38.69 46.76 -38.62
C LEU A 885 39.00 48.26 -38.84
N SER A 886 37.98 49.09 -38.58
CA SER A 886 38.09 50.56 -38.69
C SER A 886 37.40 51.22 -37.48
N PRO A 887 37.54 52.51 -37.23
CA PRO A 887 36.80 53.23 -36.19
C PRO A 887 35.32 53.11 -36.33
N GLU A 888 34.79 52.92 -37.54
CA GLU A 888 33.35 52.72 -37.81
C GLU A 888 32.91 51.31 -37.70
N GLN A 889 33.84 50.31 -37.80
CA GLN A 889 33.62 48.91 -37.71
C GLN A 889 34.73 48.28 -36.86
N SER A 890 34.70 48.49 -35.58
CA SER A 890 35.69 47.98 -34.60
C SER A 890 35.43 46.52 -34.15
N LEU A 891 34.31 45.90 -34.52
CA LEU A 891 33.90 44.56 -34.12
C LEU A 891 33.61 43.68 -35.35
N ALA A 892 34.23 42.49 -35.37
CA ALA A 892 33.97 41.41 -36.33
C ALA A 892 33.87 40.08 -35.57
N ASN A 893 32.77 39.80 -34.91
CA ASN A 893 32.51 38.61 -34.11
C ASN A 893 31.51 37.64 -34.79
N ASP A 894 31.38 37.72 -36.08
CA ASP A 894 30.42 37.03 -36.93
C ASP A 894 31.09 35.92 -37.79
N LEU A 895 32.23 35.41 -37.36
CA LEU A 895 32.90 34.35 -38.09
C LEU A 895 32.35 32.97 -37.71
N HIS A 896 32.00 32.16 -38.71
CA HIS A 896 31.59 30.78 -38.60
C HIS A 896 32.62 29.88 -39.25
N LEU A 897 33.28 29.07 -38.44
CA LEU A 897 34.18 27.99 -38.84
C LEU A 897 33.37 26.69 -38.85
N PHE A 898 33.52 25.90 -39.88
CA PHE A 898 32.83 24.61 -39.99
C PHE A 898 33.55 23.67 -40.93
N ILE A 899 33.33 22.40 -40.80
CA ILE A 899 33.81 21.38 -41.75
C ILE A 899 32.69 21.16 -42.78
N ASN A 900 33.01 21.34 -44.06
CA ASN A 900 32.06 21.17 -45.16
C ASN A 900 31.90 19.68 -45.54
N GLN A 901 30.93 19.38 -46.44
CA GLN A 901 30.67 18.01 -46.93
C GLN A 901 31.83 17.32 -47.63
N GLU A 902 32.86 18.08 -48.02
CA GLU A 902 34.06 17.57 -48.62
C GLU A 902 35.17 17.25 -47.56
N GLY A 903 34.80 17.41 -46.28
CA GLY A 903 35.73 17.19 -45.16
C GLY A 903 36.78 18.27 -45.05
N ARG A 904 36.51 19.53 -45.43
CA ARG A 904 37.46 20.65 -45.34
C ARG A 904 36.96 21.75 -44.40
N VAL A 905 37.89 22.31 -43.62
CA VAL A 905 37.59 23.47 -42.79
C VAL A 905 37.29 24.68 -43.70
N ASN A 906 36.17 25.29 -43.44
CA ASN A 906 35.73 26.52 -44.10
C ASN A 906 35.46 27.62 -43.08
N ILE A 907 35.67 28.88 -43.48
CA ILE A 907 35.38 30.06 -42.67
C ILE A 907 34.54 31.03 -43.51
N ARG A 908 33.38 31.40 -42.96
CA ARG A 908 32.49 32.39 -43.60
C ARG A 908 32.05 33.45 -42.60
N ARG A 909 31.59 34.60 -43.08
CA ARG A 909 30.92 35.58 -42.25
C ARG A 909 29.39 35.33 -42.26
N GLN A 910 28.73 35.52 -41.14
CA GLN A 910 27.30 35.25 -41.00
C GLN A 910 26.42 36.15 -41.90
N ASN A 911 26.92 37.30 -42.30
CA ASN A 911 26.21 38.23 -43.19
C ASN A 911 26.07 37.78 -44.65
N ASP A 912 26.75 36.72 -45.09
CA ASP A 912 26.81 36.30 -46.52
C ASP A 912 25.86 35.13 -46.85
N ALA A 913 25.04 34.62 -45.90
CA ALA A 913 24.15 33.50 -46.16
C ALA A 913 22.77 33.67 -45.51
N GLN A 914 21.71 33.81 -46.31
CA GLN A 914 20.35 33.45 -45.96
C GLN A 914 20.32 31.93 -45.79
N LEU A 915 20.54 31.45 -44.55
CA LEU A 915 20.19 30.08 -44.15
C LEU A 915 18.75 30.07 -43.62
N PRO A 916 17.94 29.02 -43.90
CA PRO A 916 16.71 28.80 -43.15
C PRO A 916 17.06 28.61 -41.66
N LEU A 917 16.54 29.49 -40.81
CA LEU A 917 16.64 29.37 -39.35
C LEU A 917 15.86 28.14 -38.92
N ASP A 918 16.55 27.09 -38.54
CA ASP A 918 15.92 25.93 -37.90
C ASP A 918 15.58 26.27 -36.44
N LEU A 919 14.29 26.09 -36.08
CA LEU A 919 13.84 26.28 -34.71
C LEU A 919 14.41 25.16 -33.80
N GLN A 920 15.08 25.56 -32.77
CA GLN A 920 15.56 24.67 -31.73
C GLN A 920 14.67 24.76 -30.49
N VAL A 921 14.30 23.60 -29.89
CA VAL A 921 13.46 23.53 -28.68
C VAL A 921 14.19 22.76 -27.59
N TYR A 922 14.37 23.41 -26.44
CA TYR A 922 15.04 22.79 -25.30
C TYR A 922 14.40 23.22 -23.96
N PRO A 923 14.47 22.41 -22.86
CA PRO A 923 14.92 21.02 -22.89
C PRO A 923 13.98 20.15 -23.72
N ASN A 924 14.52 19.14 -24.37
CA ASN A 924 13.74 18.15 -25.10
C ASN A 924 14.33 16.75 -24.83
N PRO A 925 13.68 15.94 -24.00
CA PRO A 925 12.31 16.07 -23.47
C PRO A 925 12.10 17.18 -22.41
N ALA A 926 10.90 17.73 -22.36
CA ALA A 926 10.49 18.82 -21.48
C ALA A 926 9.52 18.36 -20.37
N LYS A 927 9.63 18.97 -19.19
CA LYS A 927 8.68 18.73 -18.08
C LYS A 927 7.67 19.86 -17.89
N GLU A 928 8.11 21.06 -17.67
CA GLU A 928 7.26 22.21 -17.32
C GLU A 928 7.29 23.33 -18.35
N MET A 929 8.47 23.60 -18.91
CA MET A 929 8.69 24.69 -19.86
C MET A 929 9.57 24.24 -21.01
N ILE A 930 9.41 24.87 -22.17
CA ILE A 930 10.34 24.81 -23.28
C ILE A 930 10.81 26.22 -23.62
N VAL A 931 12.06 26.30 -24.07
CA VAL A 931 12.64 27.48 -24.68
C VAL A 931 12.80 27.21 -26.16
N VAL A 932 12.35 28.12 -26.97
CA VAL A 932 12.49 28.05 -28.43
C VAL A 932 13.49 29.08 -28.86
N ARG A 933 14.49 28.66 -29.62
CA ARG A 933 15.59 29.50 -30.17
C ARG A 933 15.60 29.39 -31.68
N GLY A 934 16.27 30.32 -32.33
CA GLY A 934 16.41 30.36 -33.80
C GLY A 934 15.52 31.38 -34.45
N LEU A 935 15.12 32.41 -33.70
CA LEU A 935 14.29 33.51 -34.19
C LEU A 935 15.08 34.82 -34.26
N SER A 936 14.57 35.80 -35.01
CA SER A 936 15.14 37.13 -34.96
C SER A 936 14.95 37.76 -33.58
N GLY A 937 16.00 38.36 -33.02
CA GLY A 937 15.93 38.98 -31.69
C GLY A 937 14.97 40.15 -31.65
N ASP A 938 14.28 40.33 -30.52
CA ASP A 938 13.35 41.42 -30.22
C ASP A 938 12.20 41.60 -31.24
N THR A 939 11.69 40.48 -31.77
CA THR A 939 10.56 40.43 -32.70
C THR A 939 9.32 39.71 -32.08
N SER A 940 8.14 40.07 -32.62
CA SER A 940 6.88 39.40 -32.21
C SER A 940 6.41 38.46 -33.32
N PHE A 941 5.94 37.30 -32.95
CA PHE A 941 5.41 36.24 -33.82
C PHE A 941 4.25 35.51 -33.17
N TYR A 942 3.61 34.63 -33.90
CA TYR A 942 2.52 33.79 -33.41
C TYR A 942 3.01 32.36 -33.29
N ILE A 943 2.62 31.71 -32.19
CA ILE A 943 2.92 30.32 -31.95
C ILE A 943 1.65 29.48 -31.82
N THR A 944 1.71 28.21 -32.23
CA THR A 944 0.67 27.23 -32.08
C THR A 944 1.33 25.92 -31.71
N VAL A 945 0.78 25.15 -30.68
CA VAL A 945 1.30 23.84 -30.38
C VAL A 945 0.28 22.78 -30.82
N LEU A 946 0.78 21.80 -31.55
CA LEU A 946 0.01 20.67 -32.10
C LEU A 946 0.44 19.34 -31.42
N ASN A 947 -0.48 18.41 -31.23
CA ASN A 947 -0.14 17.05 -30.84
C ASN A 947 0.31 16.20 -32.05
N SER A 948 0.65 14.92 -31.80
CA SER A 948 1.07 13.97 -32.85
C SER A 948 0.00 13.69 -33.92
N LEU A 949 -1.25 14.06 -33.68
CA LEU A 949 -2.37 13.94 -34.63
C LEU A 949 -2.66 15.26 -35.35
N SER A 950 -1.75 16.23 -35.25
CA SER A 950 -1.88 17.60 -35.80
C SER A 950 -3.07 18.41 -35.26
N MET A 951 -3.62 18.03 -34.10
CA MET A 951 -4.66 18.80 -33.44
C MET A 951 -4.03 19.89 -32.56
N THR A 952 -4.59 21.08 -32.60
CA THR A 952 -4.15 22.21 -31.79
C THR A 952 -4.42 21.93 -30.31
N VAL A 953 -3.38 21.91 -29.49
CA VAL A 953 -3.44 21.75 -28.03
C VAL A 953 -3.14 23.06 -27.29
N LEU A 954 -2.45 23.98 -27.95
CA LEU A 954 -2.26 25.36 -27.51
C LEU A 954 -2.63 26.30 -28.67
N PRO A 955 -3.67 27.10 -28.53
CA PRO A 955 -4.15 27.95 -29.64
C PRO A 955 -3.15 29.02 -30.02
N GLU A 956 -3.31 29.59 -31.20
CA GLU A 956 -2.44 30.64 -31.72
C GLU A 956 -2.29 31.77 -30.69
N THR A 957 -1.07 31.94 -30.21
CA THR A 957 -0.72 32.92 -29.17
C THR A 957 0.41 33.80 -29.64
N ARG A 958 0.29 35.12 -29.43
CA ARG A 958 1.35 36.06 -29.76
C ARG A 958 2.42 36.07 -28.68
N VAL A 959 3.67 35.89 -29.05
CA VAL A 959 4.84 35.96 -28.18
C VAL A 959 5.91 36.84 -28.77
N SER A 960 6.87 37.30 -27.98
CA SER A 960 8.02 38.06 -28.42
C SER A 960 9.29 37.35 -28.00
N SER A 961 10.30 37.33 -28.89
CA SER A 961 11.64 36.87 -28.56
C SER A 961 12.39 37.93 -27.72
N ASN A 962 13.35 37.48 -26.94
CA ASN A 962 14.35 38.32 -26.30
C ASN A 962 15.43 38.73 -27.33
N LEU A 963 16.41 39.55 -26.90
CA LEU A 963 17.53 40.01 -27.75
C LEU A 963 18.37 38.85 -28.31
N LEU A 964 18.28 37.66 -27.74
CA LEU A 964 18.98 36.44 -28.19
C LEU A 964 18.16 35.61 -29.19
N GLY A 965 16.97 36.07 -29.58
CA GLY A 965 16.08 35.32 -30.47
C GLY A 965 15.39 34.13 -29.80
N GLU A 966 15.15 34.22 -28.51
CA GLU A 966 14.56 33.14 -27.71
C GLU A 966 13.26 33.58 -27.06
N PHE A 967 12.34 32.61 -26.86
CA PHE A 967 11.17 32.78 -25.99
C PHE A 967 10.88 31.48 -25.26
N SER A 968 10.16 31.58 -24.12
CA SER A 968 9.78 30.44 -23.30
C SER A 968 8.27 30.30 -23.25
N ILE A 969 7.79 29.06 -23.27
CA ILE A 969 6.38 28.74 -23.02
C ILE A 969 6.23 27.61 -21.97
N SER A 970 5.19 27.70 -21.16
CA SER A 970 4.83 26.61 -20.26
C SER A 970 4.14 25.49 -21.02
N VAL A 971 4.56 24.27 -20.75
CA VAL A 971 3.99 23.02 -21.28
C VAL A 971 3.53 22.10 -20.14
N ASP A 972 3.45 22.59 -18.91
CA ASP A 972 3.09 21.87 -17.70
C ASP A 972 1.72 21.18 -17.79
N LYS A 973 0.77 21.81 -18.49
CA LYS A 973 -0.59 21.31 -18.66
C LYS A 973 -0.78 20.33 -19.82
N LEU A 974 0.27 20.07 -20.58
CA LEU A 974 0.19 19.11 -21.69
C LEU A 974 0.45 17.70 -21.15
N PRO A 975 -0.36 16.69 -21.52
CA PRO A 975 -0.06 15.28 -21.24
C PRO A 975 1.30 14.86 -21.80
N SER A 976 1.87 13.80 -21.25
CA SER A 976 3.10 13.22 -21.82
C SER A 976 2.87 12.77 -23.26
N GLY A 977 3.78 13.12 -24.16
CA GLY A 977 3.60 12.82 -25.58
C GLY A 977 4.51 13.63 -26.52
N ILE A 978 4.35 13.40 -27.82
CA ILE A 978 5.06 14.12 -28.87
C ILE A 978 4.22 15.30 -29.34
N TYR A 979 4.86 16.47 -29.41
CA TYR A 979 4.25 17.72 -29.83
C TYR A 979 5.09 18.43 -30.88
N PHE A 980 4.44 19.31 -31.63
CA PHE A 980 5.08 20.21 -32.61
C PHE A 980 4.72 21.65 -32.26
N ILE A 981 5.74 22.50 -32.13
CA ILE A 981 5.54 23.93 -32.01
C ILE A 981 5.69 24.55 -33.39
N GLN A 982 4.70 25.27 -33.81
CA GLN A 982 4.65 26.02 -35.03
C GLN A 982 4.82 27.50 -34.70
N VAL A 983 5.79 28.15 -35.32
CA VAL A 983 6.06 29.58 -35.17
C VAL A 983 5.82 30.27 -36.51
N LYS A 984 5.01 31.30 -36.48
CA LYS A 984 4.63 32.06 -37.68
C LYS A 984 5.01 33.51 -37.50
N ASP A 985 5.79 34.05 -38.46
CA ASP A 985 6.17 35.46 -38.58
C ASP A 985 5.73 36.04 -39.93
N ALA A 986 6.23 37.25 -40.23
CA ALA A 986 5.95 37.93 -41.48
C ALA A 986 6.60 37.28 -42.71
N THR A 987 7.60 36.41 -42.51
CA THR A 987 8.41 35.80 -43.57
C THR A 987 7.98 34.36 -43.88
N GLY A 988 7.29 33.66 -42.94
CA GLY A 988 6.80 32.28 -43.12
C GLY A 988 6.37 31.60 -41.86
N THR A 989 6.26 30.27 -41.98
CA THR A 989 5.92 29.38 -40.86
C THR A 989 7.03 28.37 -40.69
N MET A 990 7.58 28.29 -39.48
CA MET A 990 8.58 27.31 -39.04
C MET A 990 7.99 26.33 -38.07
N MET A 991 8.53 25.10 -37.97
CA MET A 991 8.02 24.06 -37.07
C MET A 991 9.18 23.30 -36.41
N ALA A 992 9.06 23.03 -35.12
CA ALA A 992 9.99 22.20 -34.41
C ALA A 992 9.24 21.15 -33.55
N LYS A 993 9.85 19.98 -33.35
CA LYS A 993 9.31 18.85 -32.54
C LYS A 993 9.86 18.90 -31.13
N PHE A 994 9.02 18.62 -30.14
CA PHE A 994 9.48 18.34 -28.77
C PHE A 994 8.69 17.19 -28.14
N ILE A 995 9.28 16.61 -27.09
CA ILE A 995 8.68 15.52 -26.29
C ILE A 995 8.34 16.10 -24.92
N LYS A 996 7.11 15.91 -24.48
CA LYS A 996 6.66 16.23 -23.12
C LYS A 996 6.73 14.95 -22.27
N GLN A 997 7.45 15.03 -21.15
CA GLN A 997 7.52 13.97 -20.14
C GLN A 997 6.46 14.13 -19.06
#